data_910de6733034074427f9eba8e7aa3b2e
#
_entry.id   910de6733034074427f9eba8e7aa3b2e
#
_cell.length_a   1.000
_cell.length_b   1.000
_cell.length_c   1.000
_cell.angle_alpha   90.00
_cell.angle_beta   90.00
_cell.angle_gamma   90.00
#
_symmetry.space_group_name_H-M   'P 1'
#
loop_
_entity.id
_entity.type
_entity.pdbx_description
1 polymer ?
#
loop_
_entity_poly.entity_id
_entity_poly.type
_entity_poly.pdbx_seq_one_letter_code
_entity_poly.pdbx_strand_id
1 'polypeptide(L)'
;MAAATIIEHYLGSSFVSRHIYGSWWFSAAWAVMVALAAAWIARRKVRLPSVLTLHLSFAVILAGALLTHLSAEEGTLHLRQGVTADRYSRQTYTGNTVETEMPFSVRLDSFRIQYHEGTTAVADYLTYFTVTDRQGGHKTATSVSMNNIFCYGHTRFCQAGYDSDMLGSRLSVSRDPYGITVSYTGYALLLISFLWMLADPKGSYRRIVRMLTQKRSRLAAAALFLTVMPAYAAPHTLPKDVADRFGRLLILHNDRICPLNTFAVDFTKKIYGKASYKGLTPEQVVTGWIFWGDEWSDEPFIRIKGGEMRETLALPGHVSLNRLFNRDMGGYVIGPYVQEYLWGQHDEFHRQIADTDERVRLIMELRRGTLLKMFPLADGGKVTWHSPTSAIPDTAPHDRKLYIQNVFSLLYTHAKAGEYARMNDIISKTSRFQQKNGGGFLPSLMQTRAEMIYNKVPFATILFMLNLSVGLVTMILAIRRLCSDTAYCRRRNRTDRVTFALTAATTATSFAALTACLALRWVISGTAPMSDGYETMLLAAWLVMLLCLMFCRRIPFLLPCGLLSSGMFLLVSHINSMDPQISHIMPVLNSPLLCIHVSVIMTGFAMLSLTFVCGVTAIILHLTRRGSQHQEHMLRLMSQLFLYPALAALAIGIFTGAVWAGVSWGRYWSWDPKEVWALITLMVYAIAVHDGSMQWLRSPMRYHIFITAAFLCIIMTYFGVNYFLGGMHSYA
;
A
#
# COMPACT_ATOMS: atom_id res chain seq x y z
N MET A 1 12.74 -19.42 -12.31
CA MET A 1 12.06 -18.59 -11.31
C MET A 1 10.80 -17.94 -11.88
N ALA A 2 10.85 -17.06 -12.89
CA ALA A 2 9.64 -16.42 -13.45
C ALA A 2 8.59 -17.44 -13.94
N ALA A 3 8.99 -18.49 -14.68
CA ALA A 3 8.07 -19.57 -15.07
C ALA A 3 7.48 -20.31 -13.87
N ALA A 4 8.23 -20.46 -12.78
CA ALA A 4 7.76 -21.12 -11.57
C ALA A 4 6.59 -20.38 -10.93
N THR A 5 6.62 -19.03 -10.90
CA THR A 5 5.50 -18.24 -10.34
C THR A 5 4.23 -18.32 -11.20
N ILE A 6 4.35 -18.50 -12.52
CA ILE A 6 3.22 -18.77 -13.40
C ILE A 6 2.65 -20.17 -13.15
N ILE A 7 3.52 -21.18 -13.04
CA ILE A 7 3.13 -22.55 -12.71
C ILE A 7 2.44 -22.60 -11.33
N GLU A 8 2.93 -21.84 -10.37
CA GLU A 8 2.36 -21.71 -9.04
C GLU A 8 0.90 -21.20 -9.07
N HIS A 9 0.62 -20.23 -9.91
CA HIS A 9 -0.73 -19.71 -10.09
C HIS A 9 -1.74 -20.79 -10.55
N TYR A 10 -1.32 -21.73 -11.41
CA TYR A 10 -2.20 -22.78 -11.94
C TYR A 10 -2.19 -24.07 -11.12
N LEU A 11 -1.06 -24.47 -10.56
CA LEU A 11 -0.87 -25.76 -9.89
C LEU A 11 -0.70 -25.66 -8.36
N GLY A 12 -0.66 -24.45 -7.82
CA GLY A 12 -0.53 -24.16 -6.39
C GLY A 12 0.90 -24.17 -5.89
N SER A 13 1.11 -23.49 -4.75
CA SER A 13 2.43 -23.29 -4.12
C SER A 13 3.08 -24.59 -3.65
N SER A 14 2.29 -25.57 -3.20
CA SER A 14 2.80 -26.89 -2.77
C SER A 14 3.45 -27.67 -3.91
N PHE A 15 2.90 -27.58 -5.13
CA PHE A 15 3.48 -28.22 -6.33
C PHE A 15 4.82 -27.63 -6.66
N VAL A 16 4.92 -26.29 -6.75
CA VAL A 16 6.14 -25.59 -7.15
C VAL A 16 7.23 -25.69 -6.09
N SER A 17 6.86 -25.61 -4.82
CA SER A 17 7.78 -25.81 -3.70
C SER A 17 8.44 -27.19 -3.77
N ARG A 18 7.67 -28.24 -4.08
CA ARG A 18 8.15 -29.62 -4.14
C ARG A 18 8.99 -29.91 -5.40
N HIS A 19 8.50 -29.52 -6.60
CA HIS A 19 9.08 -29.96 -7.88
C HIS A 19 10.08 -29.00 -8.47
N ILE A 20 10.09 -27.73 -8.05
CA ILE A 20 10.98 -26.71 -8.58
C ILE A 20 11.93 -26.23 -7.48
N TYR A 21 11.46 -25.48 -6.49
CA TYR A 21 12.32 -24.84 -5.49
C TYR A 21 13.01 -25.83 -4.55
N GLY A 22 12.33 -26.93 -4.18
CA GLY A 22 12.87 -28.01 -3.36
C GLY A 22 13.66 -29.06 -4.14
N SER A 23 13.83 -28.91 -5.47
CA SER A 23 14.53 -29.89 -6.27
C SER A 23 16.06 -29.76 -6.19
N TRP A 24 16.76 -30.90 -6.31
CA TRP A 24 18.22 -30.91 -6.33
C TRP A 24 18.83 -30.12 -7.49
N TRP A 25 18.18 -30.12 -8.66
CA TRP A 25 18.69 -29.40 -9.84
C TRP A 25 18.59 -27.88 -9.67
N PHE A 26 17.59 -27.37 -8.92
CA PHE A 26 17.47 -25.97 -8.59
C PHE A 26 18.59 -25.52 -7.65
N SER A 27 18.88 -26.30 -6.60
CA SER A 27 20.02 -26.07 -5.70
C SER A 27 21.37 -26.16 -6.44
N ALA A 28 21.52 -27.12 -7.34
CA ALA A 28 22.70 -27.27 -8.20
C ALA A 28 22.89 -26.05 -9.13
N ALA A 29 21.84 -25.52 -9.70
CA ALA A 29 21.92 -24.30 -10.54
C ALA A 29 22.47 -23.10 -9.76
N TRP A 30 22.05 -22.90 -8.50
CA TRP A 30 22.60 -21.85 -7.64
C TRP A 30 24.08 -22.11 -7.28
N ALA A 31 24.44 -23.34 -6.97
CA ALA A 31 25.82 -23.71 -6.68
C ALA A 31 26.73 -23.47 -7.89
N VAL A 32 26.31 -23.85 -9.11
CA VAL A 32 27.03 -23.58 -10.35
C VAL A 32 27.19 -22.08 -10.58
N MET A 33 26.17 -21.28 -10.34
CA MET A 33 26.25 -19.83 -10.47
C MET A 33 27.28 -19.22 -9.52
N VAL A 34 27.32 -19.65 -8.25
CA VAL A 34 28.37 -19.23 -7.29
C VAL A 34 29.76 -19.64 -7.74
N ALA A 35 29.93 -20.88 -8.21
CA ALA A 35 31.23 -21.39 -8.71
C ALA A 35 31.72 -20.60 -9.93
N LEU A 36 30.84 -20.31 -10.88
CA LEU A 36 31.15 -19.50 -12.07
C LEU A 36 31.50 -18.05 -11.68
N ALA A 37 30.79 -17.45 -10.73
CA ALA A 37 31.12 -16.12 -10.21
C ALA A 37 32.50 -16.09 -9.55
N ALA A 38 32.80 -17.07 -8.70
CA ALA A 38 34.11 -17.21 -8.04
C ALA A 38 35.25 -17.41 -9.07
N ALA A 39 35.06 -18.31 -10.04
CA ALA A 39 36.01 -18.55 -11.11
C ALA A 39 36.25 -17.29 -11.96
N TRP A 40 35.22 -16.55 -12.28
CA TRP A 40 35.29 -15.29 -13.01
C TRP A 40 36.07 -14.21 -12.23
N ILE A 41 35.77 -14.04 -10.93
CA ILE A 41 36.48 -13.12 -10.03
C ILE A 41 37.97 -13.46 -9.97
N ALA A 42 38.28 -14.74 -9.82
CA ALA A 42 39.67 -15.23 -9.80
C ALA A 42 40.41 -14.96 -11.13
N ARG A 43 39.78 -15.29 -12.27
CA ARG A 43 40.37 -15.05 -13.61
C ARG A 43 40.61 -13.58 -13.89
N ARG A 44 39.68 -12.72 -13.50
CA ARG A 44 39.76 -11.25 -13.72
C ARG A 44 40.64 -10.56 -12.68
N LYS A 45 41.15 -11.28 -11.69
CA LYS A 45 41.97 -10.74 -10.58
C LYS A 45 41.34 -9.50 -9.95
N VAL A 46 40.05 -9.57 -9.69
CA VAL A 46 39.31 -8.46 -9.02
C VAL A 46 39.91 -8.24 -7.63
N ARG A 47 40.46 -7.04 -7.39
CA ARG A 47 41.21 -6.70 -6.15
C ARG A 47 40.49 -5.68 -5.25
N LEU A 48 39.32 -5.16 -5.67
CA LEU A 48 38.56 -4.21 -4.86
C LEU A 48 37.89 -4.96 -3.70
N PRO A 49 38.28 -4.71 -2.43
CA PRO A 49 37.73 -5.44 -1.29
C PRO A 49 36.21 -5.25 -1.16
N SER A 50 35.69 -4.04 -1.44
CA SER A 50 34.25 -3.73 -1.39
C SER A 50 33.42 -4.59 -2.37
N VAL A 51 33.97 -4.93 -3.54
CA VAL A 51 33.31 -5.81 -4.51
C VAL A 51 33.44 -7.28 -4.10
N LEU A 52 34.60 -7.68 -3.57
CA LEU A 52 34.82 -9.05 -3.11
C LEU A 52 33.89 -9.40 -1.92
N THR A 53 33.81 -8.52 -0.94
CA THR A 53 32.92 -8.73 0.22
C THR A 53 31.46 -8.77 -0.18
N LEU A 54 31.04 -8.00 -1.19
CA LEU A 54 29.67 -8.03 -1.72
C LEU A 54 29.35 -9.40 -2.35
N HIS A 55 30.23 -9.96 -3.19
CA HIS A 55 30.01 -11.28 -3.77
C HIS A 55 30.10 -12.40 -2.72
N LEU A 56 31.00 -12.26 -1.74
CA LEU A 56 31.10 -13.19 -0.63
C LEU A 56 29.81 -13.21 0.20
N SER A 57 29.20 -12.05 0.46
CA SER A 57 27.94 -11.99 1.21
C SER A 57 26.81 -12.76 0.54
N PHE A 58 26.68 -12.68 -0.79
CA PHE A 58 25.72 -13.50 -1.54
C PHE A 58 26.04 -15.00 -1.45
N ALA A 59 27.31 -15.38 -1.49
CA ALA A 59 27.70 -16.77 -1.33
C ALA A 59 27.36 -17.30 0.07
N VAL A 60 27.56 -16.49 1.12
CA VAL A 60 27.18 -16.83 2.51
C VAL A 60 25.67 -16.95 2.65
N ILE A 61 24.89 -16.05 2.04
CA ILE A 61 23.42 -16.12 2.03
C ILE A 61 22.95 -17.43 1.39
N LEU A 62 23.51 -17.78 0.22
CA LEU A 62 23.14 -19.01 -0.49
C LEU A 62 23.58 -20.26 0.27
N ALA A 63 24.73 -20.23 0.97
CA ALA A 63 25.16 -21.31 1.85
C ALA A 63 24.20 -21.47 3.03
N GLY A 64 23.75 -20.36 3.66
CA GLY A 64 22.74 -20.39 4.70
C GLY A 64 21.40 -20.93 4.20
N ALA A 65 20.93 -20.51 3.03
CA ALA A 65 19.71 -21.03 2.41
C ALA A 65 19.82 -22.55 2.10
N LEU A 66 20.98 -23.03 1.67
CA LEU A 66 21.21 -24.45 1.46
C LEU A 66 21.18 -25.21 2.79
N LEU A 67 21.78 -24.67 3.85
CA LEU A 67 21.72 -25.28 5.19
C LEU A 67 20.28 -25.37 5.69
N THR A 68 19.49 -24.29 5.55
CA THR A 68 18.04 -24.31 5.87
C THR A 68 17.33 -25.39 5.05
N HIS A 69 17.56 -25.46 3.75
CA HIS A 69 16.95 -26.48 2.88
C HIS A 69 17.25 -27.91 3.33
N LEU A 70 18.46 -28.17 3.86
CA LEU A 70 18.88 -29.49 4.29
C LEU A 70 18.49 -29.83 5.75
N SER A 71 18.38 -28.84 6.64
CA SER A 71 18.25 -29.08 8.08
C SER A 71 16.98 -28.52 8.73
N ALA A 72 16.23 -27.64 8.02
CA ALA A 72 15.04 -27.07 8.63
C ALA A 72 13.85 -28.04 8.63
N GLU A 73 13.09 -27.99 9.70
CA GLU A 73 11.84 -28.72 9.88
C GLU A 73 10.71 -27.73 10.14
N GLU A 74 9.61 -27.89 9.41
CA GLU A 74 8.44 -27.03 9.52
C GLU A 74 7.19 -27.88 9.75
N GLY A 75 6.26 -27.35 10.57
CA GLY A 75 5.00 -28.02 10.83
C GLY A 75 3.98 -27.12 11.52
N THR A 76 2.87 -27.70 11.91
CA THR A 76 1.78 -27.02 12.60
C THR A 76 1.50 -27.72 13.92
N LEU A 77 1.46 -26.97 15.01
CA LEU A 77 1.08 -27.41 16.34
C LEU A 77 -0.33 -26.91 16.63
N HIS A 78 -1.27 -27.82 16.78
CA HIS A 78 -2.63 -27.52 17.21
C HIS A 78 -2.74 -27.69 18.72
N LEU A 79 -3.08 -26.63 19.41
CA LEU A 79 -3.24 -26.57 20.85
C LEU A 79 -4.71 -26.40 21.23
N ARG A 80 -5.17 -27.20 22.21
CA ARG A 80 -6.49 -26.99 22.83
C ARG A 80 -6.30 -26.62 24.29
N GLN A 81 -7.17 -25.77 24.84
CA GLN A 81 -7.09 -25.29 26.21
C GLN A 81 -7.08 -26.44 27.23
N GLY A 82 -6.09 -26.41 28.10
CA GLY A 82 -5.91 -27.43 29.13
C GLY A 82 -5.27 -28.75 28.66
N VAL A 83 -5.11 -28.95 27.34
CA VAL A 83 -4.48 -30.14 26.77
C VAL A 83 -2.98 -29.87 26.57
N THR A 84 -2.15 -30.86 26.91
CA THR A 84 -0.70 -30.79 26.68
C THR A 84 -0.37 -31.52 25.39
N ALA A 85 0.36 -30.85 24.50
CA ALA A 85 0.86 -31.40 23.25
C ALA A 85 2.39 -31.50 23.29
N ASP A 86 2.92 -32.63 22.86
CA ASP A 86 4.36 -32.90 22.74
C ASP A 86 4.78 -33.26 21.31
N ARG A 87 3.83 -33.19 20.36
CA ARG A 87 4.02 -33.52 18.95
C ARG A 87 3.44 -32.41 18.08
N TYR A 88 4.04 -32.17 16.92
CA TYR A 88 3.50 -31.30 15.88
C TYR A 88 3.37 -32.04 14.55
N SER A 89 2.40 -31.65 13.76
CA SER A 89 2.11 -32.25 12.45
C SER A 89 3.02 -31.64 11.39
N ARG A 90 3.76 -32.47 10.66
CA ARG A 90 4.63 -32.10 9.55
C ARG A 90 4.12 -32.73 8.25
N GLN A 91 4.03 -31.95 7.19
CA GLN A 91 3.81 -32.52 5.85
C GLN A 91 5.12 -33.01 5.26
N THR A 92 5.16 -34.30 4.93
CA THR A 92 6.31 -34.91 4.22
C THR A 92 6.29 -34.53 2.75
N TYR A 93 7.44 -34.60 2.08
CA TYR A 93 7.56 -34.40 0.63
C TYR A 93 6.60 -35.28 -0.20
N THR A 94 6.15 -36.40 0.32
CA THR A 94 5.14 -37.30 -0.29
C THR A 94 3.69 -36.83 -0.11
N GLY A 95 3.45 -35.77 0.69
CA GLY A 95 2.11 -35.26 1.00
C GLY A 95 1.46 -35.90 2.23
N ASN A 96 2.11 -36.88 2.86
CA ASN A 96 1.60 -37.50 4.06
C ASN A 96 1.89 -36.62 5.28
N THR A 97 0.95 -36.55 6.21
CA THR A 97 1.15 -35.88 7.50
C THR A 97 1.83 -36.87 8.47
N VAL A 98 2.95 -36.46 9.03
CA VAL A 98 3.70 -37.23 10.04
C VAL A 98 3.77 -36.41 11.32
N GLU A 99 3.53 -37.06 12.45
CA GLU A 99 3.71 -36.43 13.76
C GLU A 99 5.18 -36.53 14.18
N THR A 100 5.77 -35.38 14.53
CA THR A 100 7.15 -35.26 15.00
C THR A 100 7.15 -34.89 16.47
N GLU A 101 7.92 -35.60 17.30
CA GLU A 101 8.04 -35.33 18.73
C GLU A 101 8.94 -34.09 18.99
N MET A 102 8.53 -33.33 20.01
CA MET A 102 9.34 -32.22 20.55
C MET A 102 10.07 -32.69 21.83
N PRO A 103 11.27 -32.16 22.12
CA PRO A 103 12.00 -32.45 23.36
C PRO A 103 11.35 -31.82 24.62
N PHE A 104 10.25 -31.10 24.45
CA PHE A 104 9.46 -30.43 25.49
C PHE A 104 7.97 -30.59 25.17
N SER A 105 7.13 -30.26 26.13
CA SER A 105 5.68 -30.23 25.96
C SER A 105 5.13 -28.84 26.08
N VAL A 106 4.03 -28.56 25.37
CA VAL A 106 3.37 -27.26 25.31
C VAL A 106 1.91 -27.40 25.73
N ARG A 107 1.46 -26.57 26.66
CA ARG A 107 0.07 -26.52 27.12
C ARG A 107 -0.52 -25.17 26.86
N LEU A 108 -1.66 -25.11 26.17
CA LEU A 108 -2.41 -23.88 25.96
C LEU A 108 -3.07 -23.41 27.25
N ASP A 109 -2.76 -22.23 27.70
CA ASP A 109 -3.38 -21.61 28.88
C ASP A 109 -4.62 -20.81 28.49
N SER A 110 -4.53 -19.95 27.46
CA SER A 110 -5.68 -19.23 26.89
C SER A 110 -5.37 -18.68 25.51
N PHE A 111 -6.42 -18.49 24.70
CA PHE A 111 -6.38 -17.72 23.46
C PHE A 111 -7.28 -16.51 23.60
N ARG A 112 -6.86 -15.35 23.07
CA ARG A 112 -7.64 -14.11 23.08
C ARG A 112 -7.47 -13.33 21.79
N ILE A 113 -8.56 -12.75 21.29
CA ILE A 113 -8.54 -11.76 20.23
C ILE A 113 -8.57 -10.38 20.89
N GLN A 114 -7.58 -9.56 20.58
CA GLN A 114 -7.56 -8.16 20.99
C GLN A 114 -8.17 -7.32 19.87
N TYR A 115 -9.13 -6.48 20.21
CA TYR A 115 -9.77 -5.56 19.27
C TYR A 115 -9.26 -4.15 19.49
N HIS A 116 -9.28 -3.34 18.42
CA HIS A 116 -9.11 -1.90 18.56
C HIS A 116 -10.27 -1.36 19.42
N GLU A 117 -9.93 -0.55 20.38
CA GLU A 117 -10.87 -0.10 21.41
C GLU A 117 -12.05 0.68 20.79
N GLY A 118 -13.27 0.33 21.21
CA GLY A 118 -14.50 0.90 20.69
C GLY A 118 -14.92 0.41 19.30
N THR A 119 -14.24 -0.58 18.73
CA THR A 119 -14.52 -1.12 17.39
C THR A 119 -14.60 -2.65 17.40
N THR A 120 -14.92 -3.25 16.25
CA THR A 120 -14.85 -4.70 16.02
C THR A 120 -13.61 -5.11 15.22
N ALA A 121 -12.76 -4.14 14.83
CA ALA A 121 -11.53 -4.40 14.12
C ALA A 121 -10.50 -5.09 15.01
N VAL A 122 -9.90 -6.17 14.52
CA VAL A 122 -8.91 -6.95 15.27
C VAL A 122 -7.58 -6.20 15.30
N ALA A 123 -7.04 -6.03 16.52
CA ALA A 123 -5.74 -5.40 16.76
C ALA A 123 -4.61 -6.43 16.88
N ASP A 124 -4.88 -7.62 17.49
CA ASP A 124 -3.91 -8.70 17.59
C ASP A 124 -4.58 -10.05 17.97
N TYR A 125 -3.86 -11.15 17.77
CA TYR A 125 -4.22 -12.50 18.17
C TYR A 125 -3.20 -13.00 19.17
N LEU A 126 -3.62 -13.29 20.40
CA LEU A 126 -2.75 -13.60 21.52
C LEU A 126 -2.97 -15.05 21.98
N THR A 127 -1.94 -15.86 21.88
CA THR A 127 -1.92 -17.23 22.41
C THR A 127 -0.99 -17.30 23.62
N TYR A 128 -1.54 -17.59 24.80
CA TYR A 128 -0.79 -17.80 26.04
C TYR A 128 -0.62 -19.30 26.26
N PHE A 129 0.61 -19.74 26.52
CA PHE A 129 0.91 -21.14 26.73
C PHE A 129 2.12 -21.34 27.65
N THR A 130 2.21 -22.53 28.24
CA THR A 130 3.32 -22.91 29.08
C THR A 130 4.10 -24.04 28.41
N VAL A 131 5.42 -23.84 28.29
CA VAL A 131 6.38 -24.84 27.81
C VAL A 131 6.97 -25.54 29.02
N THR A 132 7.03 -26.90 29.01
CA THR A 132 7.62 -27.71 30.07
C THR A 132 8.72 -28.59 29.48
N ASP A 133 9.93 -28.42 29.95
CA ASP A 133 11.07 -29.27 29.57
C ASP A 133 10.90 -30.71 30.09
N ARG A 134 11.15 -31.70 29.24
CA ARG A 134 11.08 -33.12 29.64
C ARG A 134 12.21 -33.55 30.57
N GLN A 135 13.40 -32.92 30.47
CA GLN A 135 14.59 -33.33 31.22
C GLN A 135 14.71 -32.67 32.60
N GLY A 136 14.25 -31.48 32.78
CA GLY A 136 14.43 -30.67 33.99
C GLY A 136 13.14 -30.25 34.70
N GLY A 137 11.95 -30.49 34.12
CA GLY A 137 10.67 -30.04 34.68
C GLY A 137 10.50 -28.52 34.72
N HIS A 138 11.42 -27.75 34.12
CA HIS A 138 11.36 -26.30 34.10
C HIS A 138 10.17 -25.84 33.26
N LYS A 139 9.33 -24.96 33.85
CA LYS A 139 8.14 -24.42 33.23
C LYS A 139 8.37 -22.96 32.84
N THR A 140 8.13 -22.63 31.59
CA THR A 140 8.20 -21.27 31.08
C THR A 140 6.84 -20.86 30.54
N ALA A 141 6.14 -19.95 31.23
CA ALA A 141 4.91 -19.34 30.74
C ALA A 141 5.27 -18.22 29.76
N THR A 142 4.60 -18.19 28.61
CA THR A 142 4.90 -17.27 27.53
C THR A 142 3.67 -16.97 26.68
N SER A 143 3.81 -16.06 25.71
CA SER A 143 2.77 -15.76 24.75
C SER A 143 3.37 -15.55 23.37
N VAL A 144 2.54 -15.79 22.35
CA VAL A 144 2.82 -15.53 20.95
C VAL A 144 1.69 -14.67 20.39
N SER A 145 2.05 -13.68 19.59
CA SER A 145 1.09 -12.88 18.82
C SER A 145 1.60 -12.62 17.41
N MET A 146 0.83 -11.88 16.60
CA MET A 146 1.30 -11.44 15.29
C MET A 146 2.56 -10.57 15.47
N ASN A 147 3.60 -10.82 14.68
CA ASN A 147 4.90 -10.14 14.75
C ASN A 147 5.68 -10.32 16.08
N ASN A 148 5.23 -11.21 16.97
CA ASN A 148 5.92 -11.53 18.23
C ASN A 148 5.99 -13.04 18.44
N ILE A 149 7.07 -13.63 17.92
CA ILE A 149 7.33 -15.07 18.01
C ILE A 149 7.97 -15.45 19.34
N PHE A 150 7.75 -16.68 19.76
CA PHE A 150 8.49 -17.27 20.87
C PHE A 150 9.49 -18.29 20.35
N CYS A 151 10.69 -18.30 20.95
CA CYS A 151 11.75 -19.23 20.60
C CYS A 151 12.13 -20.07 21.84
N TYR A 152 12.13 -21.38 21.69
CA TYR A 152 12.63 -22.30 22.70
C TYR A 152 13.68 -23.24 22.09
N GLY A 153 14.93 -23.11 22.53
CA GLY A 153 16.06 -23.75 21.84
C GLY A 153 16.16 -23.25 20.39
N HIS A 154 16.09 -24.18 19.45
CA HIS A 154 16.11 -23.86 18.01
C HIS A 154 14.71 -23.89 17.35
N THR A 155 13.65 -24.01 18.18
CA THR A 155 12.26 -24.09 17.71
C THR A 155 11.58 -22.74 17.88
N ARG A 156 10.93 -22.27 16.83
CA ARG A 156 10.16 -21.01 16.78
C ARG A 156 8.68 -21.30 16.69
N PHE A 157 7.89 -20.56 17.43
CA PHE A 157 6.44 -20.64 17.44
C PHE A 157 5.86 -19.30 16.95
N CYS A 158 5.00 -19.37 15.94
CA CYS A 158 4.34 -18.21 15.36
C CYS A 158 2.83 -18.43 15.34
N GLN A 159 2.03 -17.39 15.56
CA GLN A 159 0.58 -17.45 15.47
C GLN A 159 0.17 -17.73 14.02
N ALA A 160 -0.58 -18.81 13.77
CA ALA A 160 -1.01 -19.20 12.43
C ALA A 160 -2.53 -19.22 12.27
N GLY A 161 -3.28 -19.49 13.34
CA GLY A 161 -4.73 -19.54 13.29
C GLY A 161 -5.34 -19.88 14.66
N TYR A 162 -6.65 -19.98 14.70
CA TYR A 162 -7.40 -20.34 15.90
C TYR A 162 -8.66 -21.14 15.54
N ASP A 163 -9.26 -21.79 16.53
CA ASP A 163 -10.50 -22.51 16.35
C ASP A 163 -11.72 -21.60 16.51
N SER A 164 -12.80 -21.87 15.81
CA SER A 164 -14.02 -21.06 15.80
C SER A 164 -14.69 -20.91 17.19
N ASP A 165 -14.43 -21.86 18.08
CA ASP A 165 -14.91 -21.84 19.47
C ASP A 165 -14.00 -21.03 20.43
N MET A 166 -12.88 -20.46 19.92
CA MET A 166 -11.85 -19.73 20.67
C MET A 166 -11.17 -20.54 21.79
N LEU A 167 -11.36 -21.83 21.85
CA LEU A 167 -10.75 -22.73 22.83
C LEU A 167 -9.48 -23.43 22.29
N GLY A 168 -9.11 -23.16 21.04
CA GLY A 168 -7.91 -23.70 20.42
C GLY A 168 -7.14 -22.69 19.64
N SER A 169 -5.82 -22.91 19.53
CA SER A 169 -4.89 -22.11 18.73
C SER A 169 -4.03 -23.00 17.88
N ARG A 170 -3.71 -22.53 16.67
CA ARG A 170 -2.79 -23.19 15.74
C ARG A 170 -1.54 -22.35 15.62
N LEU A 171 -0.41 -22.96 15.97
CA LEU A 171 0.90 -22.34 15.87
C LEU A 171 1.69 -22.97 14.71
N SER A 172 2.31 -22.15 13.89
CA SER A 172 3.36 -22.60 12.98
C SER A 172 4.62 -22.88 13.79
N VAL A 173 5.21 -24.03 13.58
CA VAL A 173 6.45 -24.48 14.24
C VAL A 173 7.53 -24.56 13.18
N SER A 174 8.65 -23.87 13.42
CA SER A 174 9.82 -23.92 12.54
C SER A 174 11.08 -24.16 13.37
N ARG A 175 11.85 -25.18 12.99
CA ARG A 175 13.13 -25.52 13.61
C ARG A 175 14.23 -25.44 12.57
N ASP A 176 15.10 -24.45 12.69
CA ASP A 176 16.26 -24.28 11.82
C ASP A 176 17.51 -23.98 12.68
N PRO A 177 18.30 -24.98 13.04
CA PRO A 177 19.42 -24.81 13.96
C PRO A 177 20.63 -24.08 13.35
N TYR A 178 20.81 -24.10 12.04
CA TYR A 178 22.04 -23.62 11.40
C TYR A 178 21.80 -22.57 10.33
N GLY A 179 20.81 -22.74 9.47
CA GLY A 179 20.64 -21.96 8.26
C GLY A 179 20.32 -20.49 8.53
N ILE A 180 19.47 -20.20 9.50
CA ILE A 180 19.09 -18.83 9.88
C ILE A 180 20.30 -18.02 10.32
N THR A 181 21.17 -18.57 11.17
CA THR A 181 22.34 -17.84 11.68
C THR A 181 23.32 -17.50 10.55
N VAL A 182 23.55 -18.42 9.63
CA VAL A 182 24.44 -18.21 8.47
C VAL A 182 23.82 -17.20 7.51
N SER A 183 22.51 -17.33 7.20
CA SER A 183 21.81 -16.39 6.32
C SER A 183 21.81 -14.97 6.87
N TYR A 184 21.52 -14.77 8.17
CA TYR A 184 21.53 -13.44 8.80
C TYR A 184 22.92 -12.84 8.87
N THR A 185 23.97 -13.66 9.06
CA THR A 185 25.35 -13.21 8.94
C THR A 185 25.62 -12.71 7.52
N GLY A 186 25.14 -13.43 6.49
CA GLY A 186 25.20 -13.00 5.09
C GLY A 186 24.47 -11.68 4.84
N TYR A 187 23.29 -11.45 5.44
CA TYR A 187 22.54 -10.18 5.32
C TYR A 187 23.31 -9.01 5.96
N ALA A 188 23.93 -9.21 7.12
CA ALA A 188 24.77 -8.19 7.76
C ALA A 188 25.98 -7.83 6.90
N LEU A 189 26.68 -8.85 6.36
CA LEU A 189 27.79 -8.64 5.44
C LEU A 189 27.37 -7.91 4.16
N LEU A 190 26.18 -8.22 3.64
CA LEU A 190 25.62 -7.57 2.46
C LEU A 190 25.38 -6.08 2.70
N LEU A 191 24.73 -5.72 3.81
CA LEU A 191 24.49 -4.33 4.20
C LEU A 191 25.81 -3.56 4.27
N ILE A 192 26.80 -4.09 5.00
CA ILE A 192 28.12 -3.47 5.14
C ILE A 192 28.80 -3.33 3.76
N SER A 193 28.73 -4.36 2.94
CA SER A 193 29.36 -4.37 1.60
C SER A 193 28.76 -3.33 0.65
N PHE A 194 27.44 -3.16 0.63
CA PHE A 194 26.80 -2.13 -0.19
C PHE A 194 27.15 -0.72 0.29
N LEU A 195 27.10 -0.46 1.60
CA LEU A 195 27.53 0.83 2.15
C LEU A 195 28.99 1.12 1.82
N TRP A 196 29.86 0.12 1.94
CA TRP A 196 31.26 0.24 1.57
C TRP A 196 31.42 0.52 0.07
N MET A 197 30.75 -0.23 -0.81
CA MET A 197 30.80 -0.05 -2.26
C MET A 197 30.38 1.38 -2.68
N LEU A 198 29.35 1.96 -2.06
CA LEU A 198 28.92 3.33 -2.32
C LEU A 198 29.91 4.38 -1.75
N ALA A 199 30.60 4.06 -0.67
CA ALA A 199 31.57 4.95 -0.02
C ALA A 199 33.00 4.85 -0.61
N ASP A 200 33.35 3.74 -1.26
CA ASP A 200 34.72 3.43 -1.71
C ASP A 200 35.23 4.48 -2.71
N PRO A 201 36.31 5.24 -2.39
CA PRO A 201 36.86 6.26 -3.28
C PRO A 201 37.37 5.72 -4.62
N LYS A 202 37.78 4.43 -4.67
CA LYS A 202 38.24 3.74 -5.86
C LYS A 202 37.15 3.03 -6.64
N GLY A 203 35.92 2.98 -6.06
CA GLY A 203 34.76 2.32 -6.63
C GLY A 203 34.18 3.05 -7.85
N SER A 204 33.45 2.29 -8.68
CA SER A 204 32.79 2.81 -9.89
C SER A 204 31.78 3.91 -9.57
N TYR A 205 31.01 3.76 -8.49
CA TYR A 205 30.01 4.76 -8.06
C TYR A 205 30.63 6.14 -7.77
N ARG A 206 31.69 6.20 -6.96
CA ARG A 206 32.41 7.46 -6.66
C ARG A 206 33.05 8.08 -7.89
N ARG A 207 33.46 7.27 -8.88
CA ARG A 207 33.95 7.77 -10.16
C ARG A 207 32.85 8.47 -10.94
N ILE A 208 31.65 7.88 -11.02
CA ILE A 208 30.45 8.47 -11.67
C ILE A 208 30.09 9.79 -10.98
N VAL A 209 30.00 9.82 -9.65
CA VAL A 209 29.72 11.03 -8.87
C VAL A 209 30.74 12.13 -9.19
N ARG A 210 32.03 11.83 -9.25
CA ARG A 210 33.07 12.83 -9.59
C ARG A 210 32.91 13.38 -11.00
N MET A 211 32.59 12.56 -12.01
CA MET A 211 32.38 13.01 -13.39
C MET A 211 31.18 13.95 -13.52
N LEU A 212 30.13 13.79 -12.70
CA LEU A 212 28.90 14.60 -12.76
C LEU A 212 28.96 15.88 -11.90
N THR A 213 29.87 16.02 -10.92
CA THR A 213 29.84 17.09 -9.91
C THR A 213 30.65 18.35 -10.18
N GLN A 214 31.27 18.51 -11.34
CA GLN A 214 32.24 19.60 -11.60
C GLN A 214 31.68 21.03 -11.80
N LYS A 215 30.38 21.34 -11.65
CA LYS A 215 29.86 22.75 -11.75
C LYS A 215 28.66 23.07 -10.86
N ARG A 216 28.66 24.26 -10.22
CA ARG A 216 27.61 24.83 -9.32
C ARG A 216 26.79 25.96 -9.99
N SER A 217 25.49 26.16 -9.63
CA SER A 217 24.71 27.38 -9.89
C SER A 217 23.57 27.63 -8.86
N ARG A 218 23.10 28.91 -8.71
CA ARG A 218 22.14 29.42 -7.70
C ARG A 218 20.71 29.64 -8.26
N LEU A 219 19.70 29.72 -7.38
CA LEU A 219 18.24 29.66 -7.60
C LEU A 219 17.51 31.02 -7.59
N ALA A 220 16.28 31.05 -8.20
CA ALA A 220 15.22 32.05 -8.03
C ALA A 220 13.80 31.45 -8.24
N ALA A 221 12.74 32.02 -7.61
CA ALA A 221 11.38 31.49 -7.43
C ALA A 221 10.30 32.09 -8.39
N ALA A 222 9.11 31.48 -8.52
CA ALA A 222 7.96 31.93 -9.33
C ALA A 222 6.57 31.41 -8.86
N ALA A 223 5.47 32.03 -9.31
CA ALA A 223 4.12 32.14 -8.77
C ALA A 223 2.99 31.29 -9.45
N LEU A 224 1.80 31.26 -8.83
CA LEU A 224 0.64 30.38 -9.00
C LEU A 224 -0.55 30.99 -9.76
N PHE A 225 -1.44 30.17 -10.36
CA PHE A 225 -2.73 30.56 -10.96
C PHE A 225 -3.93 29.76 -10.47
N LEU A 226 -5.10 30.40 -10.37
CA LEU A 226 -6.38 29.87 -9.91
C LEU A 226 -7.48 29.97 -10.98
N THR A 227 -8.42 29.01 -11.03
CA THR A 227 -9.58 29.01 -11.96
C THR A 227 -10.92 28.89 -11.21
N VAL A 228 -11.99 29.51 -11.77
CA VAL A 228 -13.35 29.60 -11.20
C VAL A 228 -14.34 28.73 -12.01
N MET A 229 -15.31 28.09 -11.35
CA MET A 229 -16.35 27.23 -11.95
C MET A 229 -17.78 27.81 -11.82
N PRO A 230 -18.72 27.49 -12.74
CA PRO A 230 -20.10 27.98 -12.72
C PRO A 230 -21.06 27.22 -11.81
N ALA A 231 -22.16 27.86 -11.40
CA ALA A 231 -23.13 27.34 -10.45
C ALA A 231 -24.39 26.77 -11.17
N TYR A 232 -24.92 25.66 -10.65
CA TYR A 232 -26.17 25.01 -11.07
C TYR A 232 -27.18 24.99 -9.94
N ALA A 233 -28.50 24.94 -10.26
CA ALA A 233 -29.57 24.81 -9.25
C ALA A 233 -29.46 23.47 -8.54
N ALA A 234 -29.39 23.50 -7.20
CA ALA A 234 -29.19 22.36 -6.34
C ALA A 234 -30.50 21.97 -5.60
N PRO A 235 -30.75 20.69 -5.27
CA PRO A 235 -31.88 20.25 -4.47
C PRO A 235 -31.79 20.76 -3.02
N HIS A 236 -32.93 20.70 -2.28
CA HIS A 236 -32.95 21.15 -0.90
C HIS A 236 -31.98 20.35 -0.02
N THR A 237 -31.28 21.09 0.84
CA THR A 237 -30.32 20.54 1.81
C THR A 237 -30.12 21.53 2.96
N LEU A 238 -29.38 21.11 4.00
CA LEU A 238 -28.99 22.02 5.07
C LEU A 238 -28.06 23.14 4.53
N PRO A 239 -28.14 24.34 5.11
CA PRO A 239 -27.14 25.37 4.91
C PRO A 239 -25.74 24.83 5.22
N LYS A 240 -24.75 25.29 4.46
CA LYS A 240 -23.38 24.76 4.51
C LYS A 240 -22.77 24.79 5.92
N ASP A 241 -23.00 25.84 6.68
CA ASP A 241 -22.49 25.99 8.06
C ASP A 241 -23.10 24.97 9.03
N VAL A 242 -24.40 24.64 8.87
CA VAL A 242 -25.09 23.62 9.67
C VAL A 242 -24.65 22.22 9.26
N ALA A 243 -24.56 21.96 7.95
CA ALA A 243 -24.04 20.70 7.41
C ALA A 243 -22.58 20.44 7.83
N ASP A 244 -21.72 21.45 7.78
CA ASP A 244 -20.33 21.37 8.26
C ASP A 244 -20.25 21.04 9.77
N ARG A 245 -21.16 21.57 10.61
CA ARG A 245 -21.25 21.22 12.03
C ARG A 245 -21.73 19.78 12.23
N PHE A 246 -22.74 19.37 11.48
CA PHE A 246 -23.24 17.99 11.48
C PHE A 246 -22.14 17.01 11.06
N GLY A 247 -21.36 17.36 10.03
CA GLY A 247 -20.20 16.59 9.55
C GLY A 247 -19.06 16.39 10.56
N ARG A 248 -19.02 17.20 11.65
CA ARG A 248 -18.02 17.05 12.74
C ARG A 248 -18.42 16.03 13.79
N LEU A 249 -19.67 15.57 13.82
CA LEU A 249 -20.09 14.50 14.72
C LEU A 249 -19.32 13.23 14.38
N LEU A 250 -19.07 12.40 15.39
CA LEU A 250 -18.34 11.16 15.21
C LEU A 250 -19.29 10.02 14.82
N ILE A 251 -18.78 9.11 14.00
CA ILE A 251 -19.50 7.92 13.53
C ILE A 251 -18.54 6.73 13.51
N LEU A 252 -19.05 5.54 13.80
CA LEU A 252 -18.35 4.29 13.50
C LEU A 252 -18.60 3.93 12.04
N HIS A 253 -17.57 4.06 11.20
CA HIS A 253 -17.61 3.77 9.77
C HIS A 253 -16.39 2.95 9.38
N ASN A 254 -16.60 1.84 8.67
CA ASN A 254 -15.53 0.90 8.28
C ASN A 254 -14.64 0.50 9.48
N ASP A 255 -15.28 0.10 10.57
CA ASP A 255 -14.64 -0.29 11.85
C ASP A 255 -13.70 0.77 12.46
N ARG A 256 -13.84 2.03 12.07
CA ARG A 256 -13.08 3.16 12.62
C ARG A 256 -14.01 4.28 13.10
N ILE A 257 -13.66 4.88 14.23
CA ILE A 257 -14.35 6.10 14.71
C ILE A 257 -13.78 7.29 13.95
N CYS A 258 -14.60 7.96 13.16
CA CYS A 258 -14.19 9.08 12.31
C CYS A 258 -15.25 10.18 12.30
N PRO A 259 -14.93 11.39 11.78
CA PRO A 259 -15.96 12.42 11.53
C PRO A 259 -16.98 11.93 10.51
N LEU A 260 -18.24 12.30 10.67
CA LEU A 260 -19.31 12.02 9.70
C LEU A 260 -19.00 12.58 8.30
N ASN A 261 -18.18 13.63 8.22
CA ASN A 261 -17.62 14.14 6.97
C ASN A 261 -16.92 13.04 6.15
N THR A 262 -16.14 12.14 6.79
CA THR A 262 -15.48 11.01 6.11
C THR A 262 -16.51 10.06 5.50
N PHE A 263 -17.51 9.65 6.29
CA PHE A 263 -18.65 8.87 5.80
C PHE A 263 -19.35 9.57 4.63
N ALA A 264 -19.58 10.88 4.74
CA ALA A 264 -20.28 11.65 3.70
C ALA A 264 -19.47 11.70 2.38
N VAL A 265 -18.15 11.84 2.46
CA VAL A 265 -17.26 11.80 1.28
C VAL A 265 -17.31 10.43 0.63
N ASP A 266 -17.19 9.35 1.40
CA ASP A 266 -17.20 7.98 0.91
C ASP A 266 -18.54 7.60 0.28
N PHE A 267 -19.64 7.91 0.98
CA PHE A 267 -21.01 7.70 0.49
C PHE A 267 -21.23 8.41 -0.84
N THR A 268 -20.90 9.71 -0.91
CA THR A 268 -21.11 10.50 -2.13
C THR A 268 -20.26 9.98 -3.30
N LYS A 269 -19.00 9.64 -3.06
CA LYS A 269 -18.14 9.01 -4.07
C LYS A 269 -18.61 7.64 -4.53
N LYS A 270 -19.06 6.78 -3.61
CA LYS A 270 -19.55 5.43 -3.92
C LYS A 270 -20.77 5.48 -4.82
N ILE A 271 -21.69 6.39 -4.58
CA ILE A 271 -22.97 6.44 -5.28
C ILE A 271 -22.91 7.31 -6.53
N TYR A 272 -22.36 8.52 -6.43
CA TYR A 272 -22.33 9.49 -7.53
C TYR A 272 -21.02 9.41 -8.35
N GLY A 273 -19.93 8.98 -7.74
CA GLY A 273 -18.60 8.90 -8.36
C GLY A 273 -17.71 10.14 -8.15
N LYS A 274 -18.20 11.19 -7.47
CA LYS A 274 -17.45 12.40 -7.08
C LYS A 274 -17.80 12.77 -5.66
N ALA A 275 -16.91 13.50 -4.97
CA ALA A 275 -17.16 13.96 -3.60
C ALA A 275 -18.16 15.11 -3.49
N SER A 276 -18.54 15.76 -4.57
CA SER A 276 -19.50 16.89 -4.60
C SER A 276 -20.58 16.65 -5.64
N TYR A 277 -21.79 17.17 -5.41
CA TYR A 277 -22.92 17.06 -6.31
C TYR A 277 -23.51 18.45 -6.56
N LYS A 278 -23.56 18.91 -7.81
CA LYS A 278 -24.09 20.22 -8.22
C LYS A 278 -23.58 21.39 -7.34
N GLY A 279 -22.30 21.36 -6.91
CA GLY A 279 -21.72 22.38 -6.04
C GLY A 279 -21.97 22.20 -4.53
N LEU A 280 -22.78 21.20 -4.13
CA LEU A 280 -23.02 20.85 -2.72
C LEU A 280 -21.84 20.07 -2.13
N THR A 281 -21.57 20.31 -0.85
CA THR A 281 -20.57 19.53 -0.09
C THR A 281 -21.09 18.13 0.22
N PRO A 282 -20.21 17.14 0.51
CA PRO A 282 -20.64 15.79 0.87
C PRO A 282 -21.61 15.74 2.03
N GLU A 283 -21.40 16.60 3.05
CA GLU A 283 -22.29 16.71 4.20
C GLU A 283 -23.67 17.21 3.82
N GLN A 284 -23.73 18.17 2.88
CA GLN A 284 -25.00 18.67 2.35
C GLN A 284 -25.72 17.58 1.56
N VAL A 285 -25.00 16.76 0.80
CA VAL A 285 -25.58 15.62 0.06
C VAL A 285 -26.17 14.60 1.05
N VAL A 286 -25.43 14.17 2.05
CA VAL A 286 -25.91 13.18 3.03
C VAL A 286 -27.07 13.74 3.83
N THR A 287 -27.02 14.99 4.30
CA THR A 287 -28.14 15.61 5.02
C THR A 287 -29.35 15.85 4.13
N GLY A 288 -29.15 16.10 2.83
CA GLY A 288 -30.22 16.13 1.84
C GLY A 288 -30.97 14.80 1.75
N TRP A 289 -30.25 13.69 1.62
CA TRP A 289 -30.84 12.35 1.62
C TRP A 289 -31.54 11.97 2.95
N ILE A 290 -31.02 12.43 4.09
CA ILE A 290 -31.64 12.16 5.41
C ILE A 290 -32.92 12.96 5.59
N PHE A 291 -32.92 14.27 5.30
CA PHE A 291 -34.01 15.14 5.66
C PHE A 291 -34.97 15.44 4.50
N TRP A 292 -34.56 15.36 3.25
CA TRP A 292 -35.36 15.60 2.03
C TRP A 292 -35.31 14.43 1.06
N GLY A 293 -35.24 13.20 1.56
CA GLY A 293 -35.01 11.99 0.75
C GLY A 293 -36.03 11.79 -0.38
N ASP A 294 -37.26 12.29 -0.27
CA ASP A 294 -38.25 12.17 -1.35
C ASP A 294 -37.91 13.07 -2.54
N GLU A 295 -37.52 14.33 -2.29
CA GLU A 295 -37.02 15.24 -3.33
C GLU A 295 -35.73 14.73 -3.97
N TRP A 296 -34.82 14.17 -3.16
CA TRP A 296 -33.56 13.58 -3.64
C TRP A 296 -33.76 12.29 -4.44
N SER A 297 -34.90 11.60 -4.26
CA SER A 297 -35.23 10.39 -5.02
C SER A 297 -35.46 10.66 -6.51
N ASP A 298 -35.79 11.90 -6.89
CA ASP A 298 -35.92 12.32 -8.28
C ASP A 298 -34.60 12.78 -8.91
N GLU A 299 -33.58 13.04 -8.09
CA GLU A 299 -32.27 13.50 -8.55
C GLU A 299 -31.47 12.38 -9.22
N PRO A 300 -30.82 12.62 -10.39
CA PRO A 300 -29.99 11.64 -11.06
C PRO A 300 -28.62 11.47 -10.36
N PHE A 301 -28.66 10.87 -9.18
CA PHE A 301 -27.52 10.78 -8.27
C PHE A 301 -26.80 9.42 -8.34
N ILE A 302 -27.48 8.34 -8.74
CA ILE A 302 -26.94 7.00 -8.78
C ILE A 302 -26.16 6.80 -10.08
N ARG A 303 -24.85 6.60 -9.98
CA ARG A 303 -23.98 6.34 -11.12
C ARG A 303 -24.14 4.89 -11.60
N ILE A 304 -24.41 4.71 -12.89
CA ILE A 304 -24.35 3.41 -13.56
C ILE A 304 -22.94 3.24 -14.13
N LYS A 305 -22.20 2.27 -13.61
CA LYS A 305 -20.90 1.85 -14.14
C LYS A 305 -21.13 0.78 -15.21
N GLY A 306 -20.44 0.93 -16.34
CA GLY A 306 -20.46 -0.06 -17.42
C GLY A 306 -21.42 0.26 -18.57
N GLY A 307 -21.08 -0.25 -19.76
CA GLY A 307 -21.84 -0.04 -21.00
C GLY A 307 -23.01 -1.00 -21.13
N GLU A 308 -22.82 -2.27 -20.79
CA GLU A 308 -23.76 -3.35 -21.05
C GLU A 308 -25.11 -3.16 -20.33
N MET A 309 -25.10 -2.87 -19.03
CA MET A 309 -26.31 -2.53 -18.28
C MET A 309 -27.01 -1.28 -18.83
N ARG A 310 -26.24 -0.27 -19.26
CA ARG A 310 -26.80 0.98 -19.81
C ARG A 310 -27.48 0.75 -21.15
N GLU A 311 -26.89 -0.07 -21.99
CA GLU A 311 -27.44 -0.42 -23.34
C GLU A 311 -28.67 -1.30 -23.20
N THR A 312 -28.59 -2.37 -22.40
CA THR A 312 -29.68 -3.34 -22.23
C THR A 312 -30.94 -2.72 -21.59
N LEU A 313 -30.75 -1.87 -20.57
CA LEU A 313 -31.88 -1.23 -19.85
C LEU A 313 -32.16 0.21 -20.30
N ALA A 314 -31.52 0.68 -21.38
CA ALA A 314 -31.67 2.06 -21.89
C ALA A 314 -31.50 3.13 -20.80
N LEU A 315 -30.50 2.98 -19.90
CA LEU A 315 -30.28 3.86 -18.77
C LEU A 315 -29.18 4.91 -19.08
N PRO A 316 -29.34 6.16 -18.62
CA PRO A 316 -28.26 7.16 -18.69
C PRO A 316 -27.15 6.82 -17.71
N GLY A 317 -25.99 7.53 -17.82
CA GLY A 317 -24.83 7.32 -16.91
C GLY A 317 -25.10 7.63 -15.43
N HIS A 318 -26.14 8.42 -15.13
CA HIS A 318 -26.65 8.66 -13.79
C HIS A 318 -28.20 8.58 -13.83
N VAL A 319 -28.74 7.90 -12.84
CA VAL A 319 -30.20 7.68 -12.72
C VAL A 319 -30.70 8.14 -11.35
N SER A 320 -31.99 8.50 -11.29
CA SER A 320 -32.66 8.77 -10.04
C SER A 320 -33.12 7.46 -9.39
N LEU A 321 -33.35 7.50 -8.07
CA LEU A 321 -33.85 6.35 -7.33
C LEU A 321 -35.26 5.97 -7.86
N ASN A 322 -36.13 6.95 -8.11
CA ASN A 322 -37.49 6.73 -8.60
C ASN A 322 -37.51 6.08 -9.99
N ARG A 323 -36.50 6.30 -10.84
CA ARG A 323 -36.41 5.62 -12.15
C ARG A 323 -36.10 4.12 -12.03
N LEU A 324 -35.45 3.70 -10.96
CA LEU A 324 -35.19 2.28 -10.68
C LEU A 324 -36.35 1.58 -9.98
N PHE A 325 -37.31 2.36 -9.42
CA PHE A 325 -38.56 1.89 -8.83
C PHE A 325 -39.73 2.38 -9.68
N ASN A 326 -40.02 1.74 -10.79
CA ASN A 326 -41.12 2.10 -11.67
C ASN A 326 -42.38 1.27 -11.36
N ARG A 327 -43.46 1.93 -10.94
CA ARG A 327 -44.74 1.30 -10.63
C ARG A 327 -45.38 0.65 -11.88
N ASP A 328 -45.20 1.26 -13.04
CA ASP A 328 -45.77 0.78 -14.31
C ASP A 328 -45.05 -0.48 -14.85
N MET A 329 -43.78 -0.68 -14.45
CA MET A 329 -42.95 -1.83 -14.84
C MET A 329 -42.89 -2.95 -13.79
N GLY A 330 -43.73 -2.91 -12.76
CA GLY A 330 -43.85 -3.97 -11.76
C GLY A 330 -42.89 -3.82 -10.56
N GLY A 331 -42.42 -2.62 -10.25
CA GLY A 331 -41.65 -2.34 -9.04
C GLY A 331 -40.16 -2.08 -9.26
N TYR A 332 -39.27 -2.88 -8.69
CA TYR A 332 -37.83 -2.68 -8.78
C TYR A 332 -37.27 -3.23 -10.12
N VAL A 333 -36.90 -2.31 -11.01
CA VAL A 333 -36.54 -2.60 -12.40
C VAL A 333 -35.37 -3.60 -12.53
N ILE A 334 -34.37 -3.50 -11.67
CA ILE A 334 -33.21 -4.38 -11.68
C ILE A 334 -33.37 -5.62 -10.78
N GLY A 335 -34.46 -5.72 -10.03
CA GLY A 335 -34.73 -6.81 -9.08
C GLY A 335 -34.61 -8.23 -9.64
N PRO A 336 -35.23 -8.56 -10.79
CA PRO A 336 -35.07 -9.88 -11.40
C PRO A 336 -33.62 -10.27 -11.67
N TYR A 337 -32.82 -9.36 -12.22
CA TYR A 337 -31.42 -9.59 -12.55
C TYR A 337 -30.53 -9.71 -11.28
N VAL A 338 -30.90 -9.03 -10.18
CA VAL A 338 -30.24 -9.24 -8.88
C VAL A 338 -30.46 -10.66 -8.38
N GLN A 339 -31.67 -11.23 -8.58
CA GLN A 339 -31.94 -12.63 -8.24
C GLN A 339 -31.12 -13.59 -9.10
N GLU A 340 -31.00 -13.34 -10.39
CA GLU A 340 -30.16 -14.14 -11.30
C GLU A 340 -28.68 -14.11 -10.88
N TYR A 341 -28.17 -12.95 -10.47
CA TYR A 341 -26.84 -12.83 -9.90
C TYR A 341 -26.66 -13.69 -8.63
N LEU A 342 -27.63 -13.65 -7.71
CA LEU A 342 -27.61 -14.45 -6.48
C LEU A 342 -27.72 -15.97 -6.76
N TRP A 343 -28.32 -16.37 -7.88
CA TRP A 343 -28.39 -17.77 -8.33
C TRP A 343 -27.15 -18.24 -9.10
N GLY A 344 -26.13 -17.38 -9.23
CA GLY A 344 -24.83 -17.76 -9.77
C GLY A 344 -24.53 -17.27 -11.19
N GLN A 345 -25.33 -16.37 -11.76
CA GLN A 345 -24.99 -15.70 -13.02
C GLN A 345 -24.05 -14.52 -12.71
N HIS A 346 -22.77 -14.69 -13.00
CA HIS A 346 -21.71 -13.72 -12.66
C HIS A 346 -21.01 -13.11 -13.88
N ASP A 347 -21.75 -12.94 -14.99
CA ASP A 347 -21.25 -12.20 -16.15
C ASP A 347 -21.11 -10.69 -15.85
N GLU A 348 -20.57 -9.94 -16.79
CA GLU A 348 -20.31 -8.51 -16.61
C GLU A 348 -21.57 -7.70 -16.40
N PHE A 349 -22.68 -8.05 -17.11
CA PHE A 349 -23.98 -7.41 -16.94
C PHE A 349 -24.50 -7.56 -15.51
N HIS A 350 -24.52 -8.81 -14.99
CA HIS A 350 -25.03 -9.10 -13.65
C HIS A 350 -24.15 -8.51 -12.54
N ARG A 351 -22.83 -8.42 -12.76
CA ARG A 351 -21.93 -7.67 -11.83
C ARG A 351 -22.27 -6.18 -11.77
N GLN A 352 -22.55 -5.55 -12.93
CA GLN A 352 -22.95 -4.15 -12.99
C GLN A 352 -24.31 -3.90 -12.30
N ILE A 353 -25.23 -4.87 -12.42
CA ILE A 353 -26.52 -4.87 -11.72
C ILE A 353 -26.30 -4.96 -10.20
N ALA A 354 -25.51 -5.92 -9.73
CA ALA A 354 -25.20 -6.08 -8.29
C ALA A 354 -24.52 -4.84 -7.69
N ASP A 355 -23.57 -4.26 -8.43
CA ASP A 355 -22.94 -2.99 -8.06
C ASP A 355 -23.93 -1.82 -7.95
N THR A 356 -24.97 -1.80 -8.78
CA THR A 356 -26.00 -0.75 -8.77
C THR A 356 -26.99 -0.99 -7.64
N ASP A 357 -27.37 -2.24 -7.40
CA ASP A 357 -28.22 -2.64 -6.26
C ASP A 357 -27.56 -2.27 -4.92
N GLU A 358 -26.26 -2.50 -4.77
CA GLU A 358 -25.51 -2.08 -3.58
C GLU A 358 -25.64 -0.57 -3.33
N ARG A 359 -25.55 0.27 -4.39
CA ARG A 359 -25.74 1.73 -4.26
C ARG A 359 -27.16 2.10 -3.84
N VAL A 360 -28.16 1.44 -4.40
CA VAL A 360 -29.57 1.64 -4.02
C VAL A 360 -29.77 1.24 -2.56
N ARG A 361 -29.24 0.09 -2.15
CA ARG A 361 -29.32 -0.39 -0.76
C ARG A 361 -28.68 0.59 0.21
N LEU A 362 -27.50 1.12 -0.09
CA LEU A 362 -26.83 2.13 0.74
C LEU A 362 -27.70 3.40 0.93
N ILE A 363 -28.37 3.88 -0.13
CA ILE A 363 -29.30 5.01 0.00
C ILE A 363 -30.47 4.65 0.92
N MET A 364 -31.07 3.48 0.75
CA MET A 364 -32.20 3.04 1.59
C MET A 364 -31.80 2.86 3.05
N GLU A 365 -30.62 2.31 3.32
CA GLU A 365 -30.05 2.16 4.66
C GLU A 365 -29.76 3.52 5.31
N LEU A 366 -29.22 4.49 4.54
CA LEU A 366 -29.03 5.86 5.02
C LEU A 366 -30.37 6.52 5.41
N ARG A 367 -31.38 6.41 4.54
CA ARG A 367 -32.74 6.94 4.82
C ARG A 367 -33.38 6.28 6.03
N ARG A 368 -33.16 5.01 6.28
CA ARG A 368 -33.58 4.29 7.49
C ARG A 368 -32.78 4.66 8.73
N GLY A 369 -31.60 5.32 8.56
CA GLY A 369 -30.70 5.68 9.66
C GLY A 369 -29.82 4.52 10.16
N THR A 370 -29.87 3.33 9.57
CA THR A 370 -29.11 2.15 10.01
C THR A 370 -27.60 2.31 9.87
N LEU A 371 -27.15 3.10 8.86
CA LEU A 371 -25.73 3.41 8.65
C LEU A 371 -25.17 4.41 9.68
N LEU A 372 -26.05 5.17 10.37
CA LEU A 372 -25.64 6.27 11.24
C LEU A 372 -25.30 5.77 12.66
N LYS A 373 -24.26 4.95 12.79
CA LYS A 373 -23.74 4.46 14.08
C LYS A 373 -23.02 5.58 14.83
N MET A 374 -23.77 6.51 15.42
CA MET A 374 -23.26 7.75 16.01
C MET A 374 -23.36 7.80 17.54
N PHE A 375 -24.00 6.83 18.19
CA PHE A 375 -24.30 6.85 19.61
C PHE A 375 -23.51 5.79 20.37
N PRO A 376 -22.39 6.19 21.02
CA PRO A 376 -21.61 5.27 21.85
C PRO A 376 -22.35 4.99 23.16
N LEU A 377 -22.41 3.72 23.56
CA LEU A 377 -22.90 3.25 24.85
C LEU A 377 -21.88 2.31 25.48
N ALA A 378 -21.61 2.51 26.75
CA ALA A 378 -20.77 1.61 27.55
C ALA A 378 -21.64 0.50 28.14
N ASP A 379 -21.31 -0.76 27.86
CA ASP A 379 -21.92 -1.94 28.44
C ASP A 379 -20.83 -2.92 28.88
N GLY A 380 -20.82 -3.28 30.17
CA GLY A 380 -19.85 -4.21 30.74
C GLY A 380 -18.37 -3.83 30.54
N GLY A 381 -18.05 -2.52 30.46
CA GLY A 381 -16.68 -2.03 30.21
C GLY A 381 -16.30 -1.96 28.74
N LYS A 382 -17.16 -2.39 27.81
CA LYS A 382 -16.99 -2.28 26.36
C LYS A 382 -17.88 -1.16 25.81
N VAL A 383 -17.34 -0.32 24.92
CA VAL A 383 -18.11 0.73 24.23
C VAL A 383 -18.58 0.19 22.89
N THR A 384 -19.88 0.23 22.65
CA THR A 384 -20.51 -0.13 21.37
C THR A 384 -21.20 1.07 20.73
N TRP A 385 -21.17 1.17 19.41
CA TRP A 385 -21.74 2.28 18.67
C TRP A 385 -23.08 1.88 18.05
N HIS A 386 -24.11 2.63 18.35
CA HIS A 386 -25.49 2.35 17.94
C HIS A 386 -25.98 3.38 16.93
N SER A 387 -26.84 2.94 16.01
CA SER A 387 -27.62 3.82 15.13
C SER A 387 -28.94 4.21 15.82
N PRO A 388 -29.64 5.24 15.32
CA PRO A 388 -30.95 5.64 15.87
C PRO A 388 -31.99 4.52 15.83
N THR A 389 -31.84 3.58 14.91
CA THR A 389 -32.80 2.48 14.64
C THR A 389 -32.31 1.11 15.07
N SER A 390 -31.10 1.02 15.64
CA SER A 390 -30.58 -0.25 16.16
C SER A 390 -31.24 -0.65 17.47
N ALA A 391 -31.27 -1.94 17.75
CA ALA A 391 -31.65 -2.44 19.08
C ALA A 391 -30.61 -1.93 20.12
N ILE A 392 -31.10 -1.27 21.15
CA ILE A 392 -30.32 -0.73 22.25
C ILE A 392 -30.35 -1.73 23.40
N PRO A 393 -29.20 -2.08 24.03
CA PRO A 393 -29.15 -3.02 25.15
C PRO A 393 -30.09 -2.62 26.28
N ASP A 394 -30.70 -3.62 26.95
CA ASP A 394 -31.63 -3.37 28.06
C ASP A 394 -30.94 -2.78 29.29
N THR A 395 -29.67 -3.00 29.42
CA THR A 395 -28.80 -2.42 30.43
C THR A 395 -28.58 -0.91 30.30
N ALA A 396 -28.90 -0.31 29.13
CA ALA A 396 -28.70 1.12 28.92
C ALA A 396 -29.77 1.96 29.71
N PRO A 397 -29.35 3.08 30.32
CA PRO A 397 -30.28 3.99 31.04
C PRO A 397 -31.42 4.48 30.14
N HIS A 398 -32.62 4.55 30.69
CA HIS A 398 -33.85 4.89 29.96
C HIS A 398 -33.79 6.26 29.26
N ASP A 399 -33.22 7.25 29.92
CA ASP A 399 -32.99 8.59 29.36
C ASP A 399 -32.13 8.58 28.09
N ARG A 400 -31.11 7.74 28.07
CA ARG A 400 -30.23 7.57 26.89
C ARG A 400 -30.95 6.86 25.75
N LYS A 401 -31.76 5.83 26.05
CA LYS A 401 -32.56 5.14 25.03
C LYS A 401 -33.52 6.14 24.36
N LEU A 402 -34.26 6.90 25.15
CA LEU A 402 -35.17 7.92 24.64
C LEU A 402 -34.45 8.99 23.80
N TYR A 403 -33.27 9.42 24.23
CA TYR A 403 -32.46 10.38 23.47
C TYR A 403 -32.10 9.84 22.10
N ILE A 404 -31.50 8.63 22.03
CA ILE A 404 -31.06 8.03 20.79
C ILE A 404 -32.22 7.83 19.81
N GLN A 405 -33.33 7.33 20.27
CA GLN A 405 -34.51 7.05 19.45
C GLN A 405 -35.19 8.30 18.89
N ASN A 406 -35.15 9.42 19.63
CA ASN A 406 -35.93 10.62 19.28
C ASN A 406 -35.08 11.74 18.65
N VAL A 407 -33.75 11.74 18.80
CA VAL A 407 -32.89 12.86 18.35
C VAL A 407 -33.02 13.15 16.86
N PHE A 408 -33.12 12.11 16.02
CA PHE A 408 -33.27 12.30 14.57
C PHE A 408 -34.65 12.79 14.17
N SER A 409 -35.72 12.41 14.90
CA SER A 409 -37.05 12.96 14.70
C SER A 409 -37.09 14.46 15.01
N LEU A 410 -36.43 14.87 16.10
CA LEU A 410 -36.27 16.29 16.44
C LEU A 410 -35.45 17.06 15.39
N LEU A 411 -34.34 16.51 14.94
CA LEU A 411 -33.53 17.10 13.86
C LEU A 411 -34.36 17.25 12.57
N TYR A 412 -35.13 16.24 12.20
CA TYR A 412 -36.01 16.26 11.03
C TYR A 412 -37.06 17.37 11.13
N THR A 413 -37.74 17.47 12.27
CA THR A 413 -38.76 18.49 12.50
C THR A 413 -38.19 19.90 12.36
N HIS A 414 -37.02 20.17 13.01
CA HIS A 414 -36.38 21.48 12.93
C HIS A 414 -35.77 21.77 11.55
N ALA A 415 -35.28 20.73 10.82
CA ALA A 415 -34.82 20.90 9.46
C ALA A 415 -35.91 21.32 8.51
N LYS A 416 -37.08 20.66 8.58
CA LYS A 416 -38.28 21.01 7.77
C LYS A 416 -38.85 22.38 8.13
N ALA A 417 -38.77 22.78 9.40
CA ALA A 417 -39.20 24.09 9.86
C ALA A 417 -38.22 25.22 9.58
N GLY A 418 -36.98 24.91 9.10
CA GLY A 418 -35.92 25.91 8.88
C GLY A 418 -35.32 26.48 10.18
N GLU A 419 -35.53 25.82 11.32
CA GLU A 419 -35.07 26.26 12.65
C GLU A 419 -33.62 25.84 12.92
N TYR A 420 -32.68 26.32 12.11
CA TYR A 420 -31.27 25.88 12.14
C TYR A 420 -30.51 26.19 13.43
N ALA A 421 -30.97 27.23 14.18
CA ALA A 421 -30.39 27.53 15.49
C ALA A 421 -30.67 26.40 16.50
N ARG A 422 -31.90 25.85 16.52
CA ARG A 422 -32.26 24.69 17.35
C ARG A 422 -31.54 23.41 16.91
N MET A 423 -31.39 23.20 15.60
CA MET A 423 -30.58 22.09 15.08
C MET A 423 -29.15 22.16 15.60
N ASN A 424 -28.51 23.33 15.56
CA ASN A 424 -27.16 23.51 16.05
C ASN A 424 -27.02 23.22 17.56
N ASP A 425 -28.04 23.51 18.37
CA ASP A 425 -28.08 23.14 19.79
C ASP A 425 -28.14 21.61 19.96
N ILE A 426 -29.03 20.94 19.19
CA ILE A 426 -29.11 19.47 19.19
C ILE A 426 -27.80 18.82 18.74
N ILE A 427 -27.18 19.31 17.67
CA ILE A 427 -25.86 18.84 17.19
C ILE A 427 -24.80 18.98 18.30
N SER A 428 -24.81 20.12 19.00
CA SER A 428 -23.88 20.36 20.10
C SER A 428 -24.12 19.43 21.29
N LYS A 429 -25.38 19.14 21.61
CA LYS A 429 -25.77 18.15 22.64
C LYS A 429 -25.34 16.73 22.24
N THR A 430 -25.52 16.37 20.97
CA THR A 430 -25.07 15.07 20.45
C THR A 430 -23.56 14.94 20.55
N SER A 431 -22.81 15.99 20.21
CA SER A 431 -21.35 15.99 20.35
C SER A 431 -20.89 15.79 21.81
N ARG A 432 -21.57 16.47 22.76
CA ARG A 432 -21.31 16.27 24.21
C ARG A 432 -21.69 14.86 24.67
N PHE A 433 -22.78 14.30 24.15
CA PHE A 433 -23.17 12.91 24.42
C PHE A 433 -22.09 11.94 23.97
N GLN A 434 -21.55 12.13 22.75
CA GLN A 434 -20.44 11.31 22.22
C GLN A 434 -19.19 11.40 23.08
N GLN A 435 -18.79 12.62 23.49
CA GLN A 435 -17.62 12.83 24.35
C GLN A 435 -17.79 12.18 25.74
N LYS A 436 -18.98 12.25 26.31
CA LYS A 436 -19.27 11.67 27.64
C LYS A 436 -19.29 10.15 27.64
N ASN A 437 -19.80 9.53 26.57
CA ASN A 437 -20.06 8.09 26.53
C ASN A 437 -19.08 7.31 25.66
N GLY A 438 -18.26 7.97 24.83
CA GLY A 438 -17.32 7.34 23.89
C GLY A 438 -16.04 6.83 24.52
N GLY A 439 -15.81 7.09 25.83
CA GLY A 439 -14.59 6.62 26.52
C GLY A 439 -13.31 7.35 26.08
N GLY A 440 -12.16 6.78 26.46
CA GLY A 440 -10.83 7.32 26.14
C GLY A 440 -10.39 7.11 24.69
N PHE A 441 -11.21 6.52 23.83
CA PHE A 441 -10.86 6.02 22.49
C PHE A 441 -11.33 6.93 21.36
N LEU A 442 -11.91 8.06 21.70
CA LEU A 442 -12.33 9.03 20.69
C LEU A 442 -11.10 9.67 20.01
N PRO A 443 -11.17 9.89 18.68
CA PRO A 443 -10.10 10.60 18.00
C PRO A 443 -9.92 11.99 18.60
N SER A 444 -8.68 12.41 18.76
CA SER A 444 -8.34 13.74 19.26
C SER A 444 -8.89 14.84 18.34
N LEU A 445 -9.05 16.05 18.88
CA LEU A 445 -9.43 17.22 18.08
C LEU A 445 -8.46 17.46 16.92
N MET A 446 -7.17 17.14 17.11
CA MET A 446 -6.14 17.26 16.08
C MET A 446 -6.39 16.26 14.96
N GLN A 447 -6.65 14.99 15.26
CA GLN A 447 -6.98 13.95 14.29
C GLN A 447 -8.24 14.29 13.51
N THR A 448 -9.32 14.67 14.20
CA THR A 448 -10.58 15.07 13.57
C THR A 448 -10.41 16.25 12.61
N ARG A 449 -9.64 17.29 13.01
CA ARG A 449 -9.35 18.45 12.15
C ARG A 449 -8.47 18.07 10.96
N ALA A 450 -7.43 17.25 11.19
CA ALA A 450 -6.56 16.76 10.13
C ALA A 450 -7.36 15.98 9.07
N GLU A 451 -8.29 15.12 9.50
CA GLU A 451 -9.13 14.33 8.62
C GLU A 451 -10.09 15.19 7.80
N MET A 452 -10.70 16.20 8.41
CA MET A 452 -11.55 17.16 7.68
C MET A 452 -10.76 17.97 6.65
N ILE A 453 -9.49 18.30 6.92
CA ILE A 453 -8.62 18.99 5.95
C ILE A 453 -8.25 18.03 4.82
N TYR A 454 -7.88 16.79 5.15
CA TYR A 454 -7.53 15.76 4.18
C TYR A 454 -8.67 15.49 3.20
N ASN A 455 -9.90 15.37 3.69
CA ASN A 455 -11.10 15.10 2.89
C ASN A 455 -11.48 16.24 1.93
N LYS A 456 -11.10 17.50 2.26
CA LYS A 456 -11.40 18.68 1.40
C LYS A 456 -10.50 18.76 0.17
N VAL A 457 -9.29 18.18 0.22
CA VAL A 457 -8.29 18.35 -0.82
C VAL A 457 -8.01 17.01 -1.51
N PRO A 458 -8.39 16.82 -2.77
CA PRO A 458 -8.05 15.61 -3.52
C PRO A 458 -6.57 15.66 -3.98
N PHE A 459 -5.64 15.51 -3.00
CA PHE A 459 -4.21 15.66 -3.20
C PHE A 459 -3.67 14.87 -4.39
N ALA A 460 -3.93 13.56 -4.45
CA ALA A 460 -3.42 12.71 -5.52
C ALA A 460 -3.88 13.19 -6.90
N THR A 461 -5.17 13.53 -7.02
CA THR A 461 -5.75 13.99 -8.30
C THR A 461 -5.14 15.30 -8.79
N ILE A 462 -5.02 16.29 -7.90
CA ILE A 462 -4.44 17.60 -8.27
C ILE A 462 -2.96 17.42 -8.63
N LEU A 463 -2.23 16.66 -7.80
CA LEU A 463 -0.79 16.52 -7.98
C LEU A 463 -0.41 15.67 -9.19
N PHE A 464 -1.17 14.62 -9.54
CA PHE A 464 -0.84 13.88 -10.76
C PHE A 464 -1.04 14.72 -12.01
N MET A 465 -2.15 15.48 -12.09
CA MET A 465 -2.39 16.39 -13.24
C MET A 465 -1.29 17.44 -13.36
N LEU A 466 -0.93 18.08 -12.25
CA LEU A 466 0.13 19.08 -12.21
C LEU A 466 1.48 18.49 -12.62
N ASN A 467 1.87 17.38 -11.98
CA ASN A 467 3.19 16.78 -12.18
C ASN A 467 3.35 16.20 -13.58
N LEU A 468 2.33 15.55 -14.14
CA LEU A 468 2.38 15.03 -15.51
C LEU A 468 2.41 16.15 -16.54
N SER A 469 1.53 17.16 -16.44
CA SER A 469 1.45 18.23 -17.43
C SER A 469 2.72 19.09 -17.44
N VAL A 470 3.17 19.57 -16.27
CA VAL A 470 4.41 20.35 -16.16
C VAL A 470 5.64 19.48 -16.47
N GLY A 471 5.64 18.23 -15.99
CA GLY A 471 6.71 17.27 -16.27
C GLY A 471 6.88 16.99 -17.76
N LEU A 472 5.78 16.76 -18.48
CA LEU A 472 5.80 16.53 -19.93
C LEU A 472 6.33 17.73 -20.71
N VAL A 473 5.79 18.92 -20.42
CA VAL A 473 6.23 20.17 -21.08
C VAL A 473 7.72 20.43 -20.83
N THR A 474 8.14 20.34 -19.57
CA THR A 474 9.53 20.61 -19.21
C THR A 474 10.49 19.52 -19.69
N MET A 475 10.02 18.26 -19.83
CA MET A 475 10.80 17.18 -20.45
C MET A 475 11.00 17.42 -21.94
N ILE A 476 9.94 17.81 -22.68
CA ILE A 476 10.06 18.17 -24.11
C ILE A 476 11.06 19.32 -24.30
N LEU A 477 10.99 20.35 -23.45
CA LEU A 477 11.95 21.47 -23.51
C LEU A 477 13.38 21.00 -23.17
N ALA A 478 13.55 20.12 -22.19
CA ALA A 478 14.85 19.56 -21.83
C ALA A 478 15.43 18.69 -22.97
N ILE A 479 14.61 17.86 -23.61
CA ILE A 479 15.02 17.06 -24.78
C ILE A 479 15.39 17.97 -25.98
N ARG A 480 14.55 18.96 -26.32
CA ARG A 480 14.86 19.93 -27.40
C ARG A 480 16.19 20.61 -27.15
N ARG A 481 16.46 20.98 -25.91
CA ARG A 481 17.72 21.59 -25.50
C ARG A 481 18.90 20.65 -25.65
N LEU A 482 18.77 19.40 -25.23
CA LEU A 482 19.77 18.36 -25.46
C LEU A 482 20.06 18.17 -26.96
N CYS A 483 19.04 18.35 -27.82
CA CYS A 483 19.19 18.26 -29.28
C CYS A 483 19.92 19.44 -29.94
N SER A 484 19.80 20.67 -29.37
CA SER A 484 20.28 21.88 -29.98
C SER A 484 21.72 22.28 -29.62
N ASP A 485 22.25 21.71 -28.54
CA ASP A 485 23.51 22.19 -27.95
C ASP A 485 24.56 21.05 -27.84
N THR A 486 25.59 21.13 -28.71
CA THR A 486 26.80 20.29 -28.59
C THR A 486 27.63 20.66 -27.35
N ALA A 487 27.31 21.79 -26.70
CA ALA A 487 27.94 22.29 -25.48
C ALA A 487 26.91 22.55 -24.36
N TYR A 488 26.23 21.49 -23.88
CA TYR A 488 25.25 21.50 -22.75
C TYR A 488 25.73 22.28 -21.50
N CYS A 489 26.97 22.66 -21.42
CA CYS A 489 27.58 23.31 -20.27
C CYS A 489 27.88 24.83 -20.47
N ARG A 490 27.73 25.44 -21.65
CA ARG A 490 28.46 26.68 -21.85
C ARG A 490 27.68 28.01 -21.71
N ARG A 491 26.37 28.08 -21.93
CA ARG A 491 25.63 29.33 -21.69
C ARG A 491 24.16 29.07 -21.37
N ARG A 492 23.73 29.36 -20.17
CA ARG A 492 22.33 29.29 -19.72
C ARG A 492 21.62 30.58 -20.16
N ASN A 493 20.77 30.51 -21.16
CA ASN A 493 19.95 31.63 -21.63
C ASN A 493 18.90 32.04 -20.56
N ARG A 494 18.34 33.25 -20.64
CA ARG A 494 17.30 33.76 -19.73
C ARG A 494 16.12 32.77 -19.62
N THR A 495 15.65 32.27 -20.78
CA THR A 495 14.58 31.26 -20.88
C THR A 495 14.89 29.99 -20.09
N ASP A 496 16.14 29.49 -20.16
CA ASP A 496 16.56 28.28 -19.43
C ASP A 496 16.56 28.45 -17.92
N ARG A 497 16.94 29.64 -17.46
CA ARG A 497 16.89 29.99 -16.03
C ARG A 497 15.44 30.03 -15.53
N VAL A 498 14.55 30.63 -16.29
CA VAL A 498 13.12 30.71 -15.98
C VAL A 498 12.49 29.32 -15.98
N THR A 499 12.72 28.52 -17.03
CA THR A 499 12.19 27.13 -17.08
C THR A 499 12.68 26.30 -15.90
N PHE A 500 13.98 26.38 -15.58
CA PHE A 500 14.53 25.65 -14.41
C PHE A 500 13.89 26.13 -13.11
N ALA A 501 13.75 27.45 -12.90
CA ALA A 501 13.17 28.01 -11.70
C ALA A 501 11.69 27.59 -11.54
N LEU A 502 10.91 27.66 -12.63
CA LEU A 502 9.52 27.22 -12.65
C LEU A 502 9.39 25.73 -12.34
N THR A 503 10.18 24.89 -13.00
CA THR A 503 10.16 23.44 -12.77
C THR A 503 10.57 23.12 -11.33
N ALA A 504 11.61 23.76 -10.79
CA ALA A 504 12.06 23.57 -9.42
C ALA A 504 11.01 24.04 -8.41
N ALA A 505 10.37 25.18 -8.65
CA ALA A 505 9.28 25.68 -7.80
C ALA A 505 8.08 24.73 -7.82
N THR A 506 7.65 24.26 -8.99
CA THR A 506 6.56 23.30 -9.11
C THR A 506 6.89 22.00 -8.37
N THR A 507 8.11 21.46 -8.55
CA THR A 507 8.54 20.24 -7.84
C THR A 507 8.55 20.45 -6.33
N ALA A 508 9.06 21.58 -5.85
CA ALA A 508 9.11 21.91 -4.43
C ALA A 508 7.69 22.09 -3.84
N THR A 509 6.79 22.77 -4.54
CA THR A 509 5.39 22.95 -4.11
C THR A 509 4.65 21.61 -4.08
N SER A 510 4.81 20.80 -5.13
CA SER A 510 4.21 19.47 -5.20
C SER A 510 4.76 18.54 -4.11
N PHE A 511 6.07 18.59 -3.83
CA PHE A 511 6.71 17.87 -2.74
C PHE A 511 6.16 18.30 -1.38
N ALA A 512 6.04 19.60 -1.12
CA ALA A 512 5.48 20.13 0.12
C ALA A 512 4.00 19.71 0.31
N ALA A 513 3.20 19.78 -0.76
CA ALA A 513 1.79 19.35 -0.72
C ALA A 513 1.67 17.85 -0.44
N LEU A 514 2.52 17.03 -1.06
CA LEU A 514 2.52 15.57 -0.82
C LEU A 514 3.06 15.22 0.57
N THR A 515 4.02 16.00 1.08
CA THR A 515 4.48 15.89 2.48
C THR A 515 3.33 16.18 3.45
N ALA A 516 2.56 17.25 3.19
CA ALA A 516 1.38 17.57 3.99
C ALA A 516 0.32 16.44 3.91
N CYS A 517 0.09 15.88 2.74
CA CYS A 517 -0.82 14.74 2.54
C CYS A 517 -0.40 13.52 3.39
N LEU A 518 0.87 13.10 3.31
CA LEU A 518 1.41 11.98 4.07
C LEU A 518 1.39 12.26 5.59
N ALA A 519 1.74 13.48 6.01
CA ALA A 519 1.69 13.90 7.40
C ALA A 519 0.26 13.88 7.96
N LEU A 520 -0.74 14.34 7.18
CA LEU A 520 -2.14 14.28 7.56
C LEU A 520 -2.59 12.83 7.75
N ARG A 521 -2.26 11.94 6.79
CA ARG A 521 -2.58 10.51 6.92
C ARG A 521 -1.96 9.90 8.17
N TRP A 522 -0.68 10.20 8.44
CA TRP A 522 0.00 9.73 9.64
C TRP A 522 -0.68 10.20 10.93
N VAL A 523 -1.04 11.47 11.02
CA VAL A 523 -1.75 12.01 12.19
C VAL A 523 -3.12 11.35 12.37
N ILE A 524 -3.86 11.11 11.28
CA ILE A 524 -5.21 10.51 11.31
C ILE A 524 -5.14 9.04 11.72
N SER A 525 -4.27 8.23 11.08
CA SER A 525 -4.16 6.80 11.33
C SER A 525 -3.39 6.46 12.63
N GLY A 526 -2.52 7.36 13.09
CA GLY A 526 -1.56 7.09 14.17
C GLY A 526 -0.38 6.19 13.76
N THR A 527 -0.35 5.72 12.51
CA THR A 527 0.66 4.81 11.96
C THR A 527 1.31 5.41 10.72
N ALA A 528 2.53 4.96 10.40
CA ALA A 528 3.22 5.44 9.20
C ALA A 528 2.41 5.05 7.93
N PRO A 529 2.23 5.98 6.97
CA PRO A 529 1.39 5.75 5.79
C PRO A 529 2.10 4.86 4.76
N MET A 530 2.14 3.55 5.02
CA MET A 530 2.79 2.50 4.21
C MET A 530 2.02 1.18 4.26
N SER A 531 0.75 1.22 4.64
CA SER A 531 -0.05 0.04 4.94
C SER A 531 -0.73 -0.56 3.71
N ASP A 532 -0.95 0.22 2.68
CA ASP A 532 -1.69 -0.19 1.47
C ASP A 532 -1.01 0.26 0.17
N GLY A 533 -1.57 -0.17 -0.96
CA GLY A 533 -1.07 0.17 -2.29
C GLY A 533 -1.15 1.66 -2.61
N TYR A 534 -2.19 2.35 -2.13
CA TYR A 534 -2.35 3.79 -2.32
C TYR A 534 -1.25 4.57 -1.61
N GLU A 535 -0.99 4.27 -0.35
CA GLU A 535 0.04 4.91 0.47
C GLU A 535 1.45 4.67 -0.07
N THR A 536 1.72 3.45 -0.55
CA THR A 536 3.02 3.12 -1.16
C THR A 536 3.26 3.89 -2.46
N MET A 537 2.22 4.15 -3.27
CA MET A 537 2.35 5.01 -4.46
C MET A 537 2.60 6.48 -4.11
N LEU A 538 1.92 7.00 -3.08
CA LEU A 538 2.19 8.34 -2.56
C LEU A 538 3.64 8.47 -2.06
N LEU A 539 4.12 7.47 -1.33
CA LEU A 539 5.50 7.43 -0.82
C LEU A 539 6.52 7.36 -1.96
N ALA A 540 6.29 6.54 -2.98
CA ALA A 540 7.16 6.47 -4.16
C ALA A 540 7.24 7.81 -4.89
N ALA A 541 6.09 8.46 -5.10
CA ALA A 541 6.03 9.79 -5.70
C ALA A 541 6.79 10.83 -4.88
N TRP A 542 6.66 10.78 -3.55
CA TRP A 542 7.36 11.65 -2.61
C TRP A 542 8.88 11.46 -2.66
N LEU A 543 9.33 10.19 -2.62
CA LEU A 543 10.75 9.83 -2.67
C LEU A 543 11.42 10.27 -3.99
N VAL A 544 10.77 10.08 -5.12
CA VAL A 544 11.26 10.56 -6.41
C VAL A 544 11.48 12.06 -6.39
N MET A 545 10.50 12.84 -5.90
CA MET A 545 10.61 14.29 -5.84
C MET A 545 11.71 14.73 -4.87
N LEU A 546 11.83 14.06 -3.71
CA LEU A 546 12.92 14.31 -2.76
C LEU A 546 14.29 14.14 -3.41
N LEU A 547 14.53 13.01 -4.08
CA LEU A 547 15.78 12.72 -4.77
C LEU A 547 16.07 13.76 -5.86
N CYS A 548 15.06 14.11 -6.64
CA CYS A 548 15.24 15.11 -7.70
C CYS A 548 15.56 16.49 -7.14
N LEU A 549 14.94 16.92 -6.06
CA LEU A 549 15.25 18.19 -5.39
C LEU A 549 16.65 18.21 -4.77
N MET A 550 17.10 17.10 -4.19
CA MET A 550 18.46 16.99 -3.63
C MET A 550 19.54 17.17 -4.69
N PHE A 551 19.33 16.63 -5.89
CA PHE A 551 20.34 16.62 -6.95
C PHE A 551 20.10 17.67 -8.06
N CYS A 552 18.98 18.39 -8.08
CA CYS A 552 18.59 19.31 -9.15
C CYS A 552 19.60 20.42 -9.44
N ARG A 553 20.33 20.89 -8.42
CA ARG A 553 21.38 21.92 -8.61
C ARG A 553 22.57 21.40 -9.40
N ARG A 554 22.86 20.11 -9.31
CA ARG A 554 23.97 19.45 -10.02
C ARG A 554 23.55 18.94 -11.38
N ILE A 555 22.34 18.40 -11.46
CA ILE A 555 21.76 17.76 -12.65
C ILE A 555 20.35 18.31 -12.88
N PRO A 556 20.19 19.45 -13.57
CA PRO A 556 18.89 20.09 -13.78
C PRO A 556 17.87 19.23 -14.53
N PHE A 557 18.34 18.29 -15.35
CA PHE A 557 17.51 17.33 -16.09
C PHE A 557 16.68 16.41 -15.18
N LEU A 558 17.05 16.25 -13.92
CA LEU A 558 16.30 15.42 -12.98
C LEU A 558 14.94 15.98 -12.61
N LEU A 559 14.74 17.31 -12.64
CA LEU A 559 13.47 17.90 -12.28
C LEU A 559 12.30 17.44 -13.17
N PRO A 560 12.37 17.55 -14.53
CA PRO A 560 11.33 17.00 -15.38
C PRO A 560 11.19 15.46 -15.24
N CYS A 561 12.28 14.74 -15.05
CA CYS A 561 12.22 13.30 -14.77
C CYS A 561 11.43 12.99 -13.49
N GLY A 562 11.70 13.75 -12.43
CA GLY A 562 11.03 13.60 -11.14
C GLY A 562 9.55 13.91 -11.19
N LEU A 563 9.17 15.00 -11.87
CA LEU A 563 7.76 15.35 -12.08
C LEU A 563 7.02 14.26 -12.85
N LEU A 564 7.59 13.79 -13.98
CA LEU A 564 6.97 12.70 -14.75
C LEU A 564 6.82 11.41 -13.94
N SER A 565 7.90 10.94 -13.30
CA SER A 565 7.84 9.71 -12.52
C SER A 565 6.89 9.83 -11.33
N SER A 566 6.93 10.95 -10.60
CA SER A 566 5.99 11.24 -9.52
C SER A 566 4.54 11.29 -10.02
N GLY A 567 4.31 11.99 -11.13
CA GLY A 567 2.99 12.07 -11.75
C GLY A 567 2.46 10.72 -12.18
N MET A 568 3.31 9.83 -12.71
CA MET A 568 2.92 8.45 -13.06
C MET A 568 2.54 7.62 -11.83
N PHE A 569 3.30 7.67 -10.74
CA PHE A 569 2.94 6.98 -9.50
C PHE A 569 1.59 7.46 -8.95
N LEU A 570 1.36 8.78 -8.93
CA LEU A 570 0.10 9.36 -8.48
C LEU A 570 -1.07 9.06 -9.45
N LEU A 571 -0.82 8.97 -10.75
CA LEU A 571 -1.83 8.55 -11.73
C LEU A 571 -2.25 7.10 -11.49
N VAL A 572 -1.29 6.22 -11.22
CA VAL A 572 -1.57 4.81 -10.90
C VAL A 572 -2.44 4.71 -9.64
N SER A 573 -2.15 5.47 -8.59
CA SER A 573 -2.98 5.50 -7.39
C SER A 573 -4.41 5.99 -7.66
N HIS A 574 -4.61 6.81 -8.70
CA HIS A 574 -5.91 7.35 -9.07
C HIS A 574 -6.73 6.40 -9.98
N ILE A 575 -6.08 5.75 -10.97
CA ILE A 575 -6.77 4.91 -11.97
C ILE A 575 -7.18 3.55 -11.39
N ASN A 576 -6.33 2.95 -10.58
CA ASN A 576 -6.48 1.55 -10.14
C ASN A 576 -7.54 1.34 -9.06
N SER A 577 -8.41 2.32 -8.84
CA SER A 577 -9.43 2.27 -7.76
C SER A 577 -8.83 1.92 -6.40
N MET A 578 -7.53 2.22 -6.21
CA MET A 578 -6.88 2.06 -4.91
C MET A 578 -7.65 2.88 -3.90
N ASP A 579 -8.11 2.23 -2.84
CA ASP A 579 -8.97 2.88 -1.87
C ASP A 579 -8.17 3.93 -1.08
N PRO A 580 -8.50 5.22 -1.18
CA PRO A 580 -7.86 6.25 -0.39
C PRO A 580 -8.33 6.26 1.07
N GLN A 581 -9.28 5.38 1.46
CA GLN A 581 -9.80 5.30 2.82
C GLN A 581 -8.67 4.97 3.80
N ILE A 582 -8.78 5.56 4.99
CA ILE A 582 -7.87 5.24 6.09
C ILE A 582 -8.58 4.21 6.96
N SER A 583 -8.06 2.98 6.98
CA SER A 583 -8.57 1.87 7.78
C SER A 583 -7.57 1.47 8.87
N HIS A 584 -8.00 0.63 9.82
CA HIS A 584 -7.07 -0.01 10.75
C HIS A 584 -6.13 -0.96 9.98
N ILE A 585 -4.86 -0.94 10.36
CA ILE A 585 -3.86 -1.85 9.79
C ILE A 585 -4.15 -3.26 10.27
N MET A 586 -4.06 -4.24 9.35
CA MET A 586 -4.10 -5.66 9.73
C MET A 586 -2.98 -5.98 10.73
N PRO A 587 -3.24 -6.81 11.74
CA PRO A 587 -2.26 -7.07 12.82
C PRO A 587 -0.87 -7.50 12.31
N VAL A 588 -0.81 -8.31 11.27
CA VAL A 588 0.45 -8.77 10.67
C VAL A 588 1.27 -7.64 10.04
N LEU A 589 0.61 -6.59 9.54
CA LEU A 589 1.27 -5.43 8.93
C LEU A 589 1.75 -4.39 9.95
N ASN A 590 1.32 -4.50 11.21
CA ASN A 590 1.73 -3.58 12.27
C ASN A 590 3.12 -3.94 12.81
N SER A 591 4.16 -3.64 12.03
CA SER A 591 5.54 -3.97 12.37
C SER A 591 6.51 -2.87 11.93
N PRO A 592 7.39 -2.37 12.83
CA PRO A 592 8.43 -1.40 12.46
C PRO A 592 9.40 -1.94 11.40
N LEU A 593 9.70 -3.26 11.41
CA LEU A 593 10.55 -3.89 10.41
C LEU A 593 9.92 -3.84 9.02
N LEU A 594 8.60 -4.04 8.94
CA LEU A 594 7.86 -3.94 7.68
C LEU A 594 7.91 -2.50 7.14
N CYS A 595 7.71 -1.49 7.99
CA CYS A 595 7.82 -0.09 7.58
C CYS A 595 9.21 0.25 7.00
N ILE A 596 10.29 -0.25 7.63
CA ILE A 596 11.66 -0.09 7.12
C ILE A 596 11.81 -0.81 5.76
N HIS A 597 11.37 -2.07 5.68
CA HIS A 597 11.41 -2.86 4.45
C HIS A 597 10.73 -2.13 3.29
N VAL A 598 9.47 -1.74 3.46
CA VAL A 598 8.69 -1.05 2.42
C VAL A 598 9.35 0.27 2.01
N SER A 599 9.80 1.08 2.98
CA SER A 599 10.47 2.37 2.70
C SER A 599 11.73 2.20 1.85
N VAL A 600 12.54 1.20 2.16
CA VAL A 600 13.80 0.92 1.45
C VAL A 600 13.53 0.37 0.04
N ILE A 601 12.58 -0.56 -0.11
CA ILE A 601 12.16 -1.08 -1.43
C ILE A 601 11.61 0.04 -2.31
N MET A 602 10.71 0.89 -1.77
CA MET A 602 10.14 2.00 -2.53
C MET A 602 11.20 3.05 -2.92
N THR A 603 12.21 3.26 -2.08
CA THR A 603 13.38 4.07 -2.44
C THR A 603 14.13 3.47 -3.62
N GLY A 604 14.34 2.16 -3.63
CA GLY A 604 14.93 1.42 -4.77
C GLY A 604 14.11 1.61 -6.06
N PHE A 605 12.80 1.38 -6.01
CA PHE A 605 11.91 1.56 -7.18
C PHE A 605 11.86 3.01 -7.67
N ALA A 606 11.86 3.98 -6.77
CA ALA A 606 11.95 5.40 -7.12
C ALA A 606 13.23 5.73 -7.90
N MET A 607 14.38 5.22 -7.46
CA MET A 607 15.64 5.40 -8.18
C MET A 607 15.64 4.67 -9.53
N LEU A 608 15.09 3.45 -9.62
CA LEU A 608 14.99 2.70 -10.87
C LEU A 608 14.04 3.38 -11.87
N SER A 609 12.98 4.04 -11.43
CA SER A 609 12.12 4.83 -12.32
C SER A 609 12.87 6.00 -12.96
N LEU A 610 13.80 6.63 -12.24
CA LEU A 610 14.67 7.65 -12.82
C LEU A 610 15.65 7.07 -13.84
N THR A 611 16.16 5.83 -13.64
CA THR A 611 16.97 5.15 -14.66
C THR A 611 16.16 4.85 -15.92
N PHE A 612 14.89 4.43 -15.76
CA PHE A 612 13.98 4.20 -16.87
C PHE A 612 13.75 5.48 -17.70
N VAL A 613 13.46 6.61 -17.07
CA VAL A 613 13.27 7.89 -17.77
C VAL A 613 14.54 8.30 -18.53
N CYS A 614 15.74 8.09 -17.95
CA CYS A 614 17.00 8.33 -18.67
C CYS A 614 17.12 7.41 -19.90
N GLY A 615 16.73 6.15 -19.78
CA GLY A 615 16.74 5.17 -20.87
C GLY A 615 15.81 5.56 -22.01
N VAL A 616 14.54 5.84 -21.69
CA VAL A 616 13.54 6.29 -22.68
C VAL A 616 14.00 7.59 -23.39
N THR A 617 14.54 8.56 -22.63
CA THR A 617 15.05 9.80 -23.20
C THR A 617 16.18 9.54 -24.20
N ALA A 618 17.13 8.67 -23.88
CA ALA A 618 18.22 8.31 -24.78
C ALA A 618 17.71 7.63 -26.06
N ILE A 619 16.74 6.73 -25.94
CA ILE A 619 16.11 6.06 -27.09
C ILE A 619 15.40 7.09 -27.99
N ILE A 620 14.64 8.03 -27.44
CA ILE A 620 13.97 9.09 -28.20
C ILE A 620 15.01 9.96 -28.95
N LEU A 621 16.09 10.36 -28.28
CA LEU A 621 17.18 11.14 -28.91
C LEU A 621 17.82 10.39 -30.09
N HIS A 622 18.05 9.11 -29.92
CA HIS A 622 18.61 8.25 -30.97
C HIS A 622 17.68 8.09 -32.17
N LEU A 623 16.41 7.75 -31.92
CA LEU A 623 15.40 7.56 -32.98
C LEU A 623 15.15 8.85 -33.77
N THR A 624 15.18 10.00 -33.12
CA THR A 624 15.03 11.30 -33.80
C THR A 624 16.28 11.75 -34.55
N ARG A 625 17.37 10.95 -34.52
CA ARG A 625 18.69 11.27 -35.11
C ARG A 625 19.27 12.61 -34.63
N ARG A 626 18.84 13.10 -33.49
CA ARG A 626 19.24 14.38 -32.88
C ARG A 626 20.18 14.20 -31.69
N GLY A 627 20.42 12.97 -31.25
CA GLY A 627 21.33 12.64 -30.17
C GLY A 627 22.78 12.46 -30.65
N SER A 628 23.73 13.03 -29.92
CA SER A 628 25.16 12.72 -30.09
C SER A 628 25.55 11.56 -29.15
N GLN A 629 26.64 10.85 -29.52
CA GLN A 629 27.19 9.80 -28.62
C GLN A 629 27.54 10.36 -27.22
N HIS A 630 27.92 11.64 -27.17
CA HIS A 630 28.21 12.29 -25.89
C HIS A 630 26.97 12.42 -25.00
N GLN A 631 25.82 12.75 -25.57
CA GLN A 631 24.54 12.88 -24.84
C GLN A 631 24.05 11.52 -24.34
N GLU A 632 24.13 10.47 -25.18
CA GLU A 632 23.81 9.09 -24.78
C GLU A 632 24.72 8.65 -23.63
N HIS A 633 26.01 8.96 -23.69
CA HIS A 633 26.94 8.63 -22.61
C HIS A 633 26.63 9.42 -21.32
N MET A 634 26.28 10.68 -21.40
CA MET A 634 25.86 11.48 -20.23
C MET A 634 24.59 10.93 -19.58
N LEU A 635 23.58 10.56 -20.35
CA LEU A 635 22.36 9.91 -19.84
C LEU A 635 22.66 8.57 -19.21
N ARG A 636 23.62 7.80 -19.74
CA ARG A 636 24.11 6.56 -19.12
C ARG A 636 24.73 6.83 -17.75
N LEU A 637 25.61 7.81 -17.61
CA LEU A 637 26.19 8.19 -16.33
C LEU A 637 25.14 8.63 -15.31
N MET A 638 24.11 9.38 -15.75
CA MET A 638 22.98 9.77 -14.91
C MET A 638 22.16 8.55 -14.48
N SER A 639 21.87 7.63 -15.39
CA SER A 639 21.19 6.38 -15.08
C SER A 639 22.00 5.56 -14.07
N GLN A 640 23.30 5.39 -14.28
CA GLN A 640 24.17 4.66 -13.35
C GLN A 640 24.29 5.33 -11.97
N LEU A 641 24.20 6.66 -11.89
CA LEU A 641 24.17 7.38 -10.60
C LEU A 641 23.06 6.89 -9.68
N PHE A 642 21.89 6.56 -10.23
CA PHE A 642 20.75 6.04 -9.47
C PHE A 642 20.75 4.52 -9.39
N LEU A 643 21.28 3.82 -10.38
CA LEU A 643 21.28 2.37 -10.44
C LEU A 643 22.05 1.73 -9.28
N TYR A 644 23.26 2.22 -8.95
CA TYR A 644 24.06 1.65 -7.87
C TYR A 644 23.36 1.74 -6.50
N PRO A 645 22.90 2.92 -6.04
CA PRO A 645 22.19 2.98 -4.77
C PRO A 645 20.81 2.30 -4.82
N ALA A 646 20.17 2.22 -6.00
CA ALA A 646 18.92 1.48 -6.16
C ALA A 646 19.11 -0.02 -5.90
N LEU A 647 20.16 -0.62 -6.44
CA LEU A 647 20.50 -2.03 -6.19
C LEU A 647 20.83 -2.27 -4.72
N ALA A 648 21.55 -1.33 -4.08
CA ALA A 648 21.80 -1.40 -2.65
C ALA A 648 20.47 -1.37 -1.86
N ALA A 649 19.58 -0.43 -2.18
CA ALA A 649 18.27 -0.32 -1.53
C ALA A 649 17.43 -1.59 -1.77
N LEU A 650 17.35 -2.10 -3.01
CA LEU A 650 16.62 -3.34 -3.31
C LEU A 650 17.14 -4.51 -2.50
N ALA A 651 18.44 -4.75 -2.51
CA ALA A 651 19.03 -5.87 -1.79
C ALA A 651 18.81 -5.75 -0.28
N ILE A 652 19.07 -4.57 0.31
CA ILE A 652 18.82 -4.30 1.73
C ILE A 652 17.33 -4.49 2.06
N GLY A 653 16.46 -3.96 1.21
CA GLY A 653 15.02 -4.08 1.36
C GLY A 653 14.56 -5.54 1.34
N ILE A 654 14.95 -6.33 0.32
CA ILE A 654 14.60 -7.75 0.21
C ILE A 654 14.98 -8.51 1.48
N PHE A 655 16.20 -8.34 1.96
CA PHE A 655 16.67 -9.10 3.12
C PHE A 655 16.14 -8.55 4.45
N THR A 656 15.81 -7.26 4.55
CA THR A 656 15.03 -6.74 5.70
C THR A 656 13.63 -7.34 5.72
N GLY A 657 13.00 -7.52 4.56
CA GLY A 657 11.73 -8.23 4.41
C GLY A 657 11.84 -9.70 4.82
N ALA A 658 12.94 -10.37 4.47
CA ALA A 658 13.20 -11.74 4.91
C ALA A 658 13.33 -11.84 6.45
N VAL A 659 13.98 -10.86 7.11
CA VAL A 659 14.03 -10.81 8.58
C VAL A 659 12.63 -10.61 9.16
N TRP A 660 11.83 -9.71 8.59
CA TRP A 660 10.44 -9.52 9.02
C TRP A 660 9.60 -10.80 8.84
N ALA A 661 9.71 -11.48 7.70
CA ALA A 661 9.03 -12.74 7.46
C ALA A 661 9.43 -13.82 8.47
N GLY A 662 10.72 -13.87 8.85
CA GLY A 662 11.22 -14.74 9.90
C GLY A 662 10.64 -14.46 11.29
N VAL A 663 10.31 -13.19 11.58
CA VAL A 663 9.67 -12.78 12.85
C VAL A 663 8.16 -12.94 12.80
N SER A 664 7.51 -12.71 11.66
CA SER A 664 6.05 -12.76 11.55
C SER A 664 5.50 -14.15 11.27
N TRP A 665 6.20 -14.94 10.44
CA TRP A 665 5.75 -16.26 9.94
C TRP A 665 6.65 -17.43 10.33
N GLY A 666 7.76 -17.18 11.03
CA GLY A 666 8.72 -18.20 11.48
C GLY A 666 9.69 -18.66 10.41
N ARG A 667 9.52 -18.28 9.15
CA ARG A 667 10.42 -18.60 8.04
C ARG A 667 10.83 -17.33 7.32
N TYR A 668 12.12 -17.18 7.06
CA TYR A 668 12.66 -15.96 6.45
C TYR A 668 12.59 -15.92 4.92
N TRP A 669 12.27 -17.04 4.27
CA TRP A 669 12.11 -17.14 2.82
C TRP A 669 11.15 -18.28 2.46
N SER A 670 10.13 -18.01 1.68
CA SER A 670 9.08 -18.98 1.32
C SER A 670 8.93 -19.20 -0.17
N TRP A 671 9.73 -18.53 -1.00
CA TRP A 671 9.60 -18.52 -2.47
C TRP A 671 8.25 -17.98 -2.96
N ASP A 672 7.60 -17.15 -2.16
CA ASP A 672 6.38 -16.46 -2.54
C ASP A 672 6.60 -15.65 -3.84
N PRO A 673 5.61 -15.52 -4.75
CA PRO A 673 5.77 -14.79 -6.01
C PRO A 673 6.35 -13.39 -5.86
N LYS A 674 6.02 -12.67 -4.77
CA LYS A 674 6.55 -11.33 -4.51
C LYS A 674 8.04 -11.31 -4.15
N GLU A 675 8.47 -12.26 -3.32
CA GLU A 675 9.90 -12.48 -2.99
C GLU A 675 10.69 -12.85 -4.24
N VAL A 676 10.15 -13.76 -5.05
CA VAL A 676 10.77 -14.24 -6.29
C VAL A 676 10.94 -13.12 -7.30
N TRP A 677 9.91 -12.30 -7.54
CA TRP A 677 9.99 -11.20 -8.51
C TRP A 677 10.84 -10.03 -8.01
N ALA A 678 10.91 -9.79 -6.70
CA ALA A 678 11.86 -8.83 -6.13
C ALA A 678 13.32 -9.29 -6.37
N LEU A 679 13.61 -10.58 -6.16
CA LEU A 679 14.91 -11.17 -6.45
C LEU A 679 15.24 -11.15 -7.95
N ILE A 680 14.29 -11.48 -8.83
CA ILE A 680 14.47 -11.37 -10.29
C ILE A 680 14.79 -9.93 -10.67
N THR A 681 14.10 -8.95 -10.13
CA THR A 681 14.35 -7.53 -10.38
C THR A 681 15.77 -7.15 -9.97
N LEU A 682 16.21 -7.55 -8.77
CA LEU A 682 17.59 -7.35 -8.32
C LEU A 682 18.61 -7.98 -9.27
N MET A 683 18.39 -9.22 -9.69
CA MET A 683 19.31 -9.94 -10.59
C MET A 683 19.39 -9.30 -11.98
N VAL A 684 18.24 -8.93 -12.56
CA VAL A 684 18.19 -8.30 -13.89
C VAL A 684 18.90 -6.95 -13.88
N TYR A 685 18.63 -6.10 -12.90
CA TYR A 685 19.32 -4.82 -12.81
C TYR A 685 20.79 -4.95 -12.41
N ALA A 686 21.18 -5.99 -11.68
CA ALA A 686 22.59 -6.31 -11.40
C ALA A 686 23.40 -6.58 -12.67
N ILE A 687 22.80 -7.10 -13.74
CA ILE A 687 23.45 -7.26 -15.05
C ILE A 687 23.99 -5.91 -15.56
N ALA A 688 23.22 -4.83 -15.37
CA ALA A 688 23.59 -3.51 -15.89
C ALA A 688 24.81 -2.88 -15.20
N VAL A 689 25.15 -3.27 -13.97
CA VAL A 689 26.39 -2.80 -13.30
C VAL A 689 27.63 -3.59 -13.71
N HIS A 690 27.44 -4.71 -14.41
CA HIS A 690 28.52 -5.52 -14.98
C HIS A 690 28.89 -5.12 -16.43
N ASP A 691 28.54 -3.92 -16.86
CA ASP A 691 28.77 -3.38 -18.19
C ASP A 691 30.26 -3.42 -18.63
N GLY A 692 31.17 -3.24 -17.68
CA GLY A 692 32.60 -3.39 -17.92
C GLY A 692 33.03 -4.81 -18.33
N SER A 693 32.29 -5.83 -17.91
CA SER A 693 32.51 -7.25 -18.15
C SER A 693 31.78 -7.77 -19.37
N MET A 694 30.60 -7.20 -19.64
CA MET A 694 29.73 -7.63 -20.75
C MET A 694 29.92 -6.72 -21.97
N GLN A 695 30.61 -7.22 -23.01
CA GLN A 695 30.94 -6.45 -24.21
C GLN A 695 29.72 -5.83 -24.88
N TRP A 696 28.55 -6.52 -24.89
CA TRP A 696 27.36 -6.05 -25.55
C TRP A 696 26.72 -4.84 -24.83
N LEU A 697 26.90 -4.68 -23.50
CA LEU A 697 26.42 -3.52 -22.71
C LEU A 697 27.35 -2.31 -22.75
N ARG A 698 28.54 -2.43 -23.38
CA ARG A 698 29.47 -1.30 -23.50
C ARG A 698 28.91 -0.17 -24.36
N SER A 699 28.10 -0.50 -25.38
CA SER A 699 27.39 0.52 -26.18
C SER A 699 26.36 1.27 -25.32
N PRO A 700 26.39 2.60 -25.26
CA PRO A 700 25.41 3.39 -24.51
C PRO A 700 23.97 3.06 -24.90
N MET A 701 23.67 2.91 -26.19
CA MET A 701 22.33 2.61 -26.66
C MET A 701 21.83 1.24 -26.21
N ARG A 702 22.65 0.19 -26.29
CA ARG A 702 22.26 -1.14 -25.80
C ARG A 702 22.01 -1.15 -24.29
N TYR A 703 22.79 -0.39 -23.54
CA TYR A 703 22.57 -0.18 -22.12
C TYR A 703 21.20 0.48 -21.88
N HIS A 704 20.84 1.54 -22.62
CA HIS A 704 19.57 2.23 -22.46
C HIS A 704 18.38 1.36 -22.84
N ILE A 705 18.47 0.58 -23.92
CA ILE A 705 17.43 -0.40 -24.29
C ILE A 705 17.25 -1.43 -23.16
N PHE A 706 18.36 -1.97 -22.64
CA PHE A 706 18.31 -2.95 -21.56
C PHE A 706 17.66 -2.40 -20.30
N ILE A 707 18.07 -1.21 -19.82
CA ILE A 707 17.50 -0.58 -18.63
C ILE A 707 16.01 -0.27 -18.81
N THR A 708 15.61 0.16 -20.02
CA THR A 708 14.21 0.42 -20.33
C THR A 708 13.38 -0.87 -20.29
N ALA A 709 13.88 -1.95 -20.87
CA ALA A 709 13.21 -3.26 -20.81
C ALA A 709 13.19 -3.85 -19.40
N ALA A 710 14.25 -3.67 -18.61
CA ALA A 710 14.35 -4.14 -17.23
C ALA A 710 13.23 -3.55 -16.33
N PHE A 711 12.67 -2.38 -16.68
CA PHE A 711 11.57 -1.79 -15.92
C PHE A 711 10.29 -2.64 -15.91
N LEU A 712 10.12 -3.53 -16.90
CA LEU A 712 9.03 -4.51 -16.91
C LEU A 712 9.06 -5.44 -15.68
N CYS A 713 10.26 -5.71 -15.12
CA CYS A 713 10.37 -6.50 -13.89
C CYS A 713 9.73 -5.77 -12.70
N ILE A 714 9.84 -4.43 -12.62
CA ILE A 714 9.21 -3.63 -11.57
C ILE A 714 7.70 -3.65 -11.74
N ILE A 715 7.22 -3.47 -12.99
CA ILE A 715 5.79 -3.54 -13.29
C ILE A 715 5.25 -4.92 -12.88
N MET A 716 5.96 -5.99 -13.21
CA MET A 716 5.56 -7.35 -12.83
C MET A 716 5.60 -7.56 -11.32
N THR A 717 6.65 -7.09 -10.62
CA THR A 717 6.77 -7.20 -9.16
C THR A 717 5.62 -6.49 -8.44
N TYR A 718 5.21 -5.33 -8.91
CA TYR A 718 4.18 -4.53 -8.26
C TYR A 718 2.76 -4.88 -8.72
N PHE A 719 2.51 -4.89 -10.04
CA PHE A 719 1.17 -5.13 -10.58
C PHE A 719 0.93 -6.61 -10.89
N GLY A 720 1.86 -7.27 -11.57
CA GLY A 720 1.71 -8.66 -11.97
C GLY A 720 1.47 -9.59 -10.78
N VAL A 721 2.25 -9.41 -9.72
CA VAL A 721 2.10 -10.23 -8.51
C VAL A 721 0.82 -9.88 -7.76
N ASN A 722 0.53 -8.60 -7.50
CA ASN A 722 -0.60 -8.22 -6.66
C ASN A 722 -1.97 -8.53 -7.31
N TYR A 723 -2.09 -8.43 -8.63
CA TYR A 723 -3.39 -8.53 -9.32
C TYR A 723 -3.59 -9.83 -10.11
N PHE A 724 -2.52 -10.55 -10.45
CA PHE A 724 -2.62 -11.74 -11.29
C PHE A 724 -2.07 -13.01 -10.65
N LEU A 725 -0.91 -12.96 -9.98
CA LEU A 725 -0.29 -14.16 -9.44
C LEU A 725 -0.75 -14.50 -8.01
N GLY A 726 -1.14 -13.50 -7.23
CA GLY A 726 -1.47 -13.69 -5.81
C GLY A 726 -0.25 -14.05 -4.96
N GLY A 727 -0.48 -14.71 -3.82
CA GLY A 727 0.56 -15.13 -2.86
C GLY A 727 0.28 -14.67 -1.44
N MET A 728 1.16 -15.05 -0.49
CA MET A 728 0.99 -14.70 0.93
C MET A 728 1.11 -13.19 1.21
N HIS A 729 1.71 -12.44 0.30
CA HIS A 729 1.87 -10.98 0.38
C HIS A 729 0.77 -10.20 -0.37
N SER A 730 -0.25 -10.84 -0.92
CA SER A 730 -1.38 -10.16 -1.54
C SER A 730 -2.41 -9.78 -0.49
N TYR A 731 -2.32 -8.57 0.02
CA TYR A 731 -3.24 -7.95 1.00
C TYR A 731 -4.28 -7.03 0.31
N ALA A 732 -4.53 -7.25 -0.99
CA ALA A 732 -5.50 -6.47 -1.76
C ALA A 732 -6.91 -7.07 -1.67
#